data_334a9f03c44864108df3362f8fe95b8f
#
_entry.id   334a9f03c44864108df3362f8fe95b8f
#
_cell.length_a   1.000
_cell.length_b   1.000
_cell.length_c   1.000
_cell.angle_alpha   90.00
_cell.angle_beta   90.00
_cell.angle_gamma   90.00
#
_symmetry.space_group_name_H-M   'P 1'
#
loop_
_entity.id
_entity.type
_entity.pdbx_description
1 polymer ?
#
loop_
_entity_poly.entity_id
_entity_poly.type
_entity_poly.pdbx_seq_one_letter_code
_entity_poly.pdbx_strand_id
1 'polypeptide(L)'
;MHDYAAELNPEQYAAVTTTAAQALVIAGAGSGKTRTLTYRVAWLLEHGVAPWRILLLTFTNKAAREMLERVTALTGADAGQLWSGTFHSIANRLLRRHATRLGYQPGFTIFDSDDQRALMKNLVKQFAGKMTKADRFPKPELLLSLHSLAVNTATDWHRVLSTDYPTLEQHEDIIEKIYTEYTARKRSLNVMDFDDLLTNLLRLLEEHADIRADLQDRFRHVLVDEYQDTNTPQDRIVQLLAGGTGSNLMAVGDDAQSIYSWRGADVEHILRFRETYPQAAIYRITTNYRSLPPILELSNAAIAQNENQIPKDLQAARSGSSFKPVVIPAPDNRTEAAWVARRIDDLMGSGIPGSDIAVLYRAHFHSMDVQMELTRAHIPFRITSGLRFFEQAHVKDVIAFLRLLCNPRDEIAFRRIVGTFPRVGEATATRIWAQWLAAYETWAAANPGQVALSAPHSSVFAEPAVKVAPAVRPHWSGFLALMDSLHPDGGHTPLPAELVRSVITYLNPYFTHAYDNFDERAEDLAQITRNLGSEENLEEFLASVALLSEVDTTVEPDADTVTLSTIHQAKGLEWKIVFIIFLGEGQFPHRRVIESGSTAEIEEETRLFYVAVTRAQDQLYLSFPRYNGRSYDAQYSPPSRFLTTLPQELIQLWSN
;
A
#
# COMPACT_ATOMS: atom_id res chain seq x y z
N MET A 1 4.41 0.16 43.02
CA MET A 1 5.41 0.59 42.04
C MET A 1 6.03 -0.63 41.39
N HIS A 2 6.10 -0.62 40.08
CA HIS A 2 6.76 -1.69 39.33
C HIS A 2 8.27 -1.72 39.57
N ASP A 3 8.87 -2.89 39.50
CA ASP A 3 10.32 -3.02 39.48
C ASP A 3 10.82 -2.88 38.03
N TYR A 4 10.90 -1.63 37.57
CA TYR A 4 11.33 -1.30 36.21
C TYR A 4 12.72 -1.85 35.88
N ALA A 5 13.61 -1.98 36.85
CA ALA A 5 14.95 -2.50 36.64
C ALA A 5 14.97 -4.02 36.40
N ALA A 6 14.01 -4.75 36.96
CA ALA A 6 13.87 -6.19 36.72
C ALA A 6 13.11 -6.48 35.43
N GLU A 7 12.18 -5.62 35.02
CA GLU A 7 11.31 -5.85 33.87
C GLU A 7 11.87 -5.34 32.53
N LEU A 8 12.78 -4.36 32.58
CA LEU A 8 13.36 -3.72 31.40
C LEU A 8 14.87 -4.03 31.29
N ASN A 9 15.34 -4.11 30.06
CA ASN A 9 16.80 -4.14 29.87
C ASN A 9 17.43 -2.76 30.22
N PRO A 10 18.76 -2.69 30.43
CA PRO A 10 19.42 -1.44 30.82
C PRO A 10 19.17 -0.27 29.90
N GLU A 11 19.09 -0.50 28.57
CA GLU A 11 18.86 0.54 27.56
C GLU A 11 17.42 1.08 27.66
N GLN A 12 16.44 0.19 27.76
CA GLN A 12 15.02 0.53 27.96
C GLN A 12 14.81 1.23 29.30
N TYR A 13 15.42 0.71 30.37
CA TYR A 13 15.35 1.31 31.70
C TYR A 13 15.86 2.76 31.71
N ALA A 14 17.02 3.01 31.10
CA ALA A 14 17.60 4.34 31.00
C ALA A 14 16.68 5.31 30.22
N ALA A 15 16.06 4.84 29.13
CA ALA A 15 15.11 5.64 28.36
C ALA A 15 13.81 5.92 29.15
N VAL A 16 13.24 4.89 29.81
CA VAL A 16 12.01 5.01 30.58
C VAL A 16 12.14 5.95 31.76
N THR A 17 13.26 5.94 32.45
CA THR A 17 13.47 6.74 33.67
C THR A 17 14.16 8.09 33.41
N THR A 18 14.35 8.48 32.15
CA THR A 18 15.06 9.73 31.80
C THR A 18 14.41 10.96 32.43
N THR A 19 15.26 11.89 32.88
CA THR A 19 14.88 13.22 33.36
C THR A 19 15.18 14.33 32.32
N ALA A 20 15.69 13.95 31.14
CA ALA A 20 15.97 14.90 30.08
C ALA A 20 14.67 15.54 29.58
N ALA A 21 14.71 16.85 29.34
CA ALA A 21 13.57 17.60 28.81
C ALA A 21 13.20 17.14 27.39
N GLN A 22 14.20 16.83 26.56
CA GLN A 22 14.00 16.22 25.25
C GLN A 22 14.79 14.92 25.18
N ALA A 23 14.17 13.88 24.68
CA ALA A 23 14.78 12.57 24.51
C ALA A 23 14.39 11.97 23.16
N LEU A 24 15.36 11.44 22.44
CA LEU A 24 15.14 10.58 21.28
C LEU A 24 15.55 9.16 21.64
N VAL A 25 14.63 8.22 21.43
CA VAL A 25 14.88 6.79 21.61
C VAL A 25 14.93 6.15 20.23
N ILE A 26 16.13 5.77 19.81
CA ILE A 26 16.36 5.02 18.57
C ILE A 26 16.25 3.55 18.92
N ALA A 27 15.18 2.92 18.47
CA ALA A 27 14.84 1.57 18.84
C ALA A 27 14.59 0.74 17.57
N GLY A 28 15.50 -0.18 17.25
CA GLY A 28 15.42 -0.99 16.04
C GLY A 28 14.19 -1.89 16.00
N ALA A 29 14.01 -2.57 14.87
CA ALA A 29 12.93 -3.55 14.72
C ALA A 29 13.02 -4.60 15.85
N GLY A 30 11.87 -4.96 16.46
CA GLY A 30 11.83 -6.00 17.49
C GLY A 30 12.52 -5.67 18.83
N SER A 31 12.96 -4.41 19.04
CA SER A 31 13.63 -4.00 20.29
C SER A 31 12.69 -3.54 21.40
N GLY A 32 11.38 -3.49 21.14
CA GLY A 32 10.38 -3.11 22.13
C GLY A 32 10.11 -1.61 22.22
N LYS A 33 10.06 -0.89 21.09
CA LYS A 33 9.63 0.52 21.00
C LYS A 33 8.36 0.80 21.81
N THR A 34 7.29 0.10 21.46
CA THR A 34 5.99 0.22 22.11
C THR A 34 6.04 -0.09 23.61
N ARG A 35 6.84 -1.11 24.00
CA ARG A 35 7.08 -1.44 25.42
C ARG A 35 7.73 -0.27 26.14
N THR A 36 8.77 0.33 25.58
CA THR A 36 9.47 1.47 26.16
C THR A 36 8.54 2.66 26.39
N LEU A 37 7.70 3.02 25.40
CA LEU A 37 6.71 4.09 25.54
C LEU A 37 5.65 3.76 26.60
N THR A 38 5.11 2.55 26.59
CA THR A 38 4.12 2.10 27.58
C THR A 38 4.67 2.21 29.01
N TYR A 39 5.90 1.70 29.21
CA TYR A 39 6.56 1.79 30.52
C TYR A 39 6.93 3.23 30.90
N ARG A 40 7.24 4.09 29.94
CA ARG A 40 7.46 5.53 30.20
C ARG A 40 6.18 6.19 30.73
N VAL A 41 5.03 5.93 30.11
CA VAL A 41 3.74 6.45 30.60
C VAL A 41 3.46 5.92 31.98
N ALA A 42 3.63 4.62 32.23
CA ALA A 42 3.42 4.01 33.54
C ALA A 42 4.33 4.66 34.60
N TRP A 43 5.62 4.84 34.27
CA TRP A 43 6.59 5.49 35.17
C TRP A 43 6.18 6.92 35.52
N LEU A 44 5.74 7.72 34.53
CA LEU A 44 5.26 9.08 34.76
C LEU A 44 4.06 9.12 35.71
N LEU A 45 3.07 8.24 35.49
CA LEU A 45 1.89 8.15 36.34
C LEU A 45 2.23 7.76 37.79
N GLU A 46 3.11 6.76 37.97
CA GLU A 46 3.57 6.33 39.31
C GLU A 46 4.40 7.38 40.04
N HIS A 47 5.03 8.31 39.29
CA HIS A 47 5.77 9.44 39.86
C HIS A 47 4.92 10.72 40.00
N GLY A 48 3.59 10.57 39.99
CA GLY A 48 2.66 11.63 40.31
C GLY A 48 2.32 12.59 39.16
N VAL A 49 2.69 12.27 37.92
CA VAL A 49 2.24 13.03 36.75
C VAL A 49 0.78 12.73 36.51
N ALA A 50 -0.07 13.76 36.50
CA ALA A 50 -1.48 13.60 36.24
C ALA A 50 -1.74 13.13 34.80
N PRO A 51 -2.65 12.17 34.55
CA PRO A 51 -2.88 11.60 33.21
C PRO A 51 -3.15 12.64 32.12
N TRP A 52 -3.92 13.69 32.41
CA TRP A 52 -4.25 14.75 31.44
C TRP A 52 -3.05 15.64 31.06
N ARG A 53 -1.88 15.50 31.72
CA ARG A 53 -0.63 16.17 31.38
C ARG A 53 0.23 15.39 30.41
N ILE A 54 -0.20 14.20 30.01
CA ILE A 54 0.49 13.33 29.08
C ILE A 54 -0.26 13.31 27.75
N LEU A 55 0.46 13.63 26.67
CA LEU A 55 0.00 13.49 25.29
C LEU A 55 0.80 12.36 24.62
N LEU A 56 0.12 11.29 24.20
CA LEU A 56 0.71 10.17 23.48
C LEU A 56 0.21 10.17 22.04
N LEU A 57 1.12 10.44 21.10
CA LEU A 57 0.86 10.47 19.66
C LEU A 57 1.37 9.17 19.01
N THR A 58 0.51 8.54 18.23
CA THR A 58 0.81 7.30 17.51
C THR A 58 0.43 7.42 16.05
N PHE A 59 0.94 6.49 15.22
CA PHE A 59 0.62 6.47 13.79
C PHE A 59 -0.76 5.86 13.51
N THR A 60 -1.24 4.90 14.31
CA THR A 60 -2.54 4.23 14.12
C THR A 60 -3.39 4.25 15.39
N ASN A 61 -4.72 4.30 15.20
CA ASN A 61 -5.68 4.21 16.31
C ASN A 61 -5.59 2.87 17.06
N LYS A 62 -5.22 1.79 16.35
CA LYS A 62 -5.00 0.48 16.97
C LYS A 62 -3.83 0.54 17.95
N ALA A 63 -2.68 1.08 17.54
CA ALA A 63 -1.51 1.23 18.40
C ALA A 63 -1.83 2.07 19.65
N ALA A 64 -2.55 3.20 19.48
CA ALA A 64 -2.97 4.03 20.60
C ALA A 64 -3.82 3.25 21.62
N ARG A 65 -4.78 2.46 21.14
CA ARG A 65 -5.65 1.65 21.99
C ARG A 65 -4.87 0.57 22.74
N GLU A 66 -4.05 -0.19 22.03
CA GLU A 66 -3.21 -1.25 22.63
C GLU A 66 -2.25 -0.68 23.69
N MET A 67 -1.67 0.50 23.44
CA MET A 67 -0.82 1.17 24.44
C MET A 67 -1.61 1.54 25.69
N LEU A 68 -2.81 2.12 25.55
CA LEU A 68 -3.67 2.46 26.69
C LEU A 68 -4.06 1.22 27.51
N GLU A 69 -4.45 0.14 26.85
CA GLU A 69 -4.78 -1.13 27.51
C GLU A 69 -3.60 -1.66 28.31
N ARG A 70 -2.39 -1.62 27.74
CA ARG A 70 -1.15 -2.04 28.42
C ARG A 70 -0.80 -1.13 29.59
N VAL A 71 -0.95 0.19 29.45
CA VAL A 71 -0.73 1.14 30.57
C VAL A 71 -1.69 0.86 31.70
N THR A 72 -2.99 0.65 31.38
CA THR A 72 -4.01 0.31 32.39
C THR A 72 -3.69 -1.01 33.10
N ALA A 73 -3.26 -2.04 32.34
CA ALA A 73 -2.86 -3.33 32.92
C ALA A 73 -1.63 -3.22 33.83
N LEU A 74 -0.67 -2.35 33.49
CA LEU A 74 0.52 -2.13 34.30
C LEU A 74 0.22 -1.33 35.57
N THR A 75 -0.53 -0.23 35.47
CA THR A 75 -0.65 0.71 36.59
C THR A 75 -1.89 0.47 37.47
N GLY A 76 -2.88 -0.27 36.98
CA GLY A 76 -4.21 -0.36 37.61
C GLY A 76 -4.97 0.97 37.65
N ALA A 77 -4.38 2.05 37.09
CA ALA A 77 -4.98 3.36 37.06
C ALA A 77 -5.91 3.52 35.85
N ASP A 78 -6.97 4.31 36.00
CA ASP A 78 -7.81 4.70 34.87
C ASP A 78 -7.02 5.62 33.92
N ALA A 79 -6.50 5.02 32.84
CA ALA A 79 -5.82 5.74 31.77
C ALA A 79 -6.78 6.53 30.85
N GLY A 80 -8.10 6.49 31.10
CA GLY A 80 -9.12 7.17 30.27
C GLY A 80 -8.99 8.70 30.20
N GLN A 81 -8.29 9.32 31.15
CA GLN A 81 -8.01 10.75 31.13
C GLN A 81 -6.73 11.13 30.36
N LEU A 82 -5.96 10.14 29.93
CA LEU A 82 -4.76 10.35 29.13
C LEU A 82 -5.14 10.80 27.71
N TRP A 83 -4.40 11.76 27.18
CA TRP A 83 -4.58 12.16 25.79
C TRP A 83 -3.76 11.24 24.89
N SER A 84 -4.43 10.26 24.29
CA SER A 84 -3.81 9.32 23.37
C SER A 84 -4.60 9.25 22.07
N GLY A 85 -3.88 9.11 20.96
CA GLY A 85 -4.47 8.96 19.63
C GLY A 85 -3.49 9.24 18.50
N THR A 86 -4.02 9.18 17.27
CA THR A 86 -3.28 9.64 16.09
C THR A 86 -3.22 11.17 16.05
N PHE A 87 -2.25 11.72 15.31
CA PHE A 87 -2.17 13.18 15.07
C PHE A 87 -3.53 13.76 14.62
N HIS A 88 -4.20 13.12 13.68
CA HIS A 88 -5.50 13.55 13.17
C HIS A 88 -6.60 13.51 14.24
N SER A 89 -6.64 12.48 15.08
CA SER A 89 -7.64 12.37 16.13
C SER A 89 -7.47 13.43 17.22
N ILE A 90 -6.22 13.71 17.60
CA ILE A 90 -5.87 14.79 18.54
C ILE A 90 -6.15 16.15 17.92
N ALA A 91 -5.78 16.36 16.65
CA ALA A 91 -6.07 17.60 15.92
C ALA A 91 -7.58 17.87 15.87
N ASN A 92 -8.39 16.88 15.48
CA ASN A 92 -9.85 17.02 15.49
C ASN A 92 -10.39 17.39 16.88
N ARG A 93 -9.93 16.71 17.94
CA ARG A 93 -10.36 16.96 19.31
C ARG A 93 -10.02 18.37 19.79
N LEU A 94 -8.86 18.92 19.42
CA LEU A 94 -8.45 20.28 19.75
C LEU A 94 -9.20 21.31 18.89
N LEU A 95 -9.32 21.08 17.60
CA LEU A 95 -10.03 21.97 16.68
C LEU A 95 -11.51 22.10 17.03
N ARG A 96 -12.19 21.03 17.46
CA ARG A 96 -13.57 21.12 17.95
C ARG A 96 -13.74 22.15 19.07
N ARG A 97 -12.74 22.37 19.89
CA ARG A 97 -12.77 23.33 21.02
C ARG A 97 -12.43 24.74 20.58
N HIS A 98 -11.61 24.91 19.53
CA HIS A 98 -11.04 26.18 19.13
C HIS A 98 -11.40 26.61 17.69
N ALA A 99 -12.34 25.91 17.03
CA ALA A 99 -12.72 26.12 15.63
C ALA A 99 -13.04 27.58 15.30
N THR A 100 -13.74 28.28 16.21
CA THR A 100 -14.15 29.68 16.04
C THR A 100 -12.98 30.65 15.90
N ARG A 101 -11.81 30.34 16.48
CA ARG A 101 -10.57 31.14 16.34
C ARG A 101 -10.03 31.11 14.91
N LEU A 102 -10.34 30.06 14.16
CA LEU A 102 -9.94 29.89 12.76
C LEU A 102 -11.05 30.22 11.75
N GLY A 103 -12.22 30.71 12.25
CA GLY A 103 -13.37 31.04 11.41
C GLY A 103 -14.22 29.84 10.99
N TYR A 104 -14.09 28.70 11.68
CA TYR A 104 -14.98 27.54 11.52
C TYR A 104 -15.99 27.49 12.68
N GLN A 105 -17.11 26.81 12.46
CA GLN A 105 -18.02 26.48 13.55
C GLN A 105 -17.59 25.17 14.23
N PRO A 106 -17.83 24.98 15.54
CA PRO A 106 -17.44 23.74 16.26
C PRO A 106 -17.99 22.45 15.64
N GLY A 107 -19.16 22.53 14.99
CA GLY A 107 -19.82 21.41 14.31
C GLY A 107 -19.32 21.13 12.89
N PHE A 108 -18.08 21.50 12.52
CA PHE A 108 -17.55 21.23 11.17
C PHE A 108 -17.59 19.74 10.83
N THR A 109 -17.84 19.43 9.55
CA THR A 109 -17.79 18.05 9.03
C THR A 109 -16.38 17.70 8.58
N ILE A 110 -15.99 16.44 8.75
CA ILE A 110 -14.75 15.93 8.17
C ILE A 110 -15.12 15.20 6.88
N PHE A 111 -14.53 15.65 5.77
CA PHE A 111 -14.67 15.00 4.48
C PHE A 111 -13.77 13.77 4.41
N ASP A 112 -14.37 12.66 4.01
CA ASP A 112 -13.63 11.47 3.61
C ASP A 112 -13.08 11.58 2.17
N SER A 113 -12.43 10.53 1.69
CA SER A 113 -11.84 10.51 0.34
C SER A 113 -12.89 10.61 -0.76
N ASP A 114 -14.11 10.10 -0.55
CA ASP A 114 -15.17 10.16 -1.55
C ASP A 114 -15.79 11.54 -1.61
N ASP A 115 -15.98 12.20 -0.46
CA ASP A 115 -16.45 13.59 -0.38
C ASP A 115 -15.46 14.55 -1.03
N GLN A 116 -14.16 14.40 -0.74
CA GLN A 116 -13.09 15.18 -1.37
C GLN A 116 -13.10 15.01 -2.89
N ARG A 117 -13.20 13.76 -3.36
CA ARG A 117 -13.27 13.44 -4.79
C ARG A 117 -14.50 14.06 -5.46
N ALA A 118 -15.66 14.00 -4.79
CA ALA A 118 -16.89 14.58 -5.29
C ALA A 118 -16.79 16.11 -5.44
N LEU A 119 -16.23 16.80 -4.44
CA LEU A 119 -16.00 18.24 -4.50
C LEU A 119 -15.00 18.59 -5.62
N MET A 120 -13.85 17.92 -5.67
CA MET A 120 -12.81 18.14 -6.67
C MET A 120 -13.35 17.91 -8.10
N LYS A 121 -14.14 16.84 -8.31
CA LYS A 121 -14.80 16.56 -9.60
C LYS A 121 -15.73 17.68 -10.05
N ASN A 122 -16.48 18.29 -9.12
CA ASN A 122 -17.34 19.42 -9.43
C ASN A 122 -16.52 20.64 -9.84
N LEU A 123 -15.39 20.91 -9.19
CA LEU A 123 -14.50 22.01 -9.53
C LEU A 123 -13.79 21.81 -10.88
N VAL A 124 -13.29 20.62 -11.14
CA VAL A 124 -12.74 20.27 -12.46
C VAL A 124 -13.78 20.48 -13.56
N LYS A 125 -15.02 20.05 -13.35
CA LYS A 125 -16.11 20.30 -14.30
C LYS A 125 -16.39 21.81 -14.49
N GLN A 126 -16.30 22.58 -13.42
CA GLN A 126 -16.55 24.03 -13.45
C GLN A 126 -15.45 24.78 -14.21
N PHE A 127 -14.18 24.51 -13.95
CA PHE A 127 -13.05 25.29 -14.47
C PHE A 127 -12.42 24.68 -15.74
N ALA A 128 -12.42 23.35 -15.88
CA ALA A 128 -11.84 22.64 -17.00
C ALA A 128 -12.86 21.93 -17.92
N GLY A 129 -14.16 22.02 -17.64
CA GLY A 129 -15.22 21.29 -18.37
C GLY A 129 -15.38 21.68 -19.86
N LYS A 130 -14.71 22.72 -20.32
CA LYS A 130 -14.66 23.13 -21.74
C LYS A 130 -13.45 22.61 -22.49
N MET A 131 -12.49 21.99 -21.77
CA MET A 131 -11.29 21.43 -22.37
C MET A 131 -11.63 20.21 -23.21
N THR A 132 -10.95 20.08 -24.33
CA THR A 132 -11.13 18.93 -25.22
C THR A 132 -10.44 17.68 -24.64
N LYS A 133 -10.82 16.49 -25.11
CA LYS A 133 -10.14 15.24 -24.73
C LYS A 133 -8.65 15.25 -25.10
N ALA A 134 -8.24 16.08 -26.05
CA ALA A 134 -6.85 16.24 -26.44
C ALA A 134 -6.01 16.99 -25.40
N ASP A 135 -6.65 17.82 -24.58
CA ASP A 135 -5.95 18.66 -23.60
C ASP A 135 -5.50 17.90 -22.34
N ARG A 136 -5.93 16.65 -22.18
CA ARG A 136 -5.50 15.71 -21.10
C ARG A 136 -5.45 16.35 -19.70
N PHE A 137 -6.51 17.10 -19.32
CA PHE A 137 -6.57 17.69 -17.99
C PHE A 137 -6.57 16.59 -16.91
N PRO A 138 -5.81 16.74 -15.79
CA PRO A 138 -5.70 15.74 -14.76
C PRO A 138 -7.04 15.44 -14.08
N LYS A 139 -7.20 14.20 -13.65
CA LYS A 139 -8.38 13.76 -12.92
C LYS A 139 -8.40 14.27 -11.48
N PRO A 140 -9.59 14.30 -10.84
CA PRO A 140 -9.75 14.73 -9.46
C PRO A 140 -8.81 14.06 -8.47
N GLU A 141 -8.58 12.75 -8.62
CA GLU A 141 -7.74 11.95 -7.73
C GLU A 141 -6.28 12.40 -7.77
N LEU A 142 -5.76 12.67 -8.97
CA LEU A 142 -4.38 13.14 -9.14
C LEU A 142 -4.22 14.56 -8.56
N LEU A 143 -5.18 15.44 -8.79
CA LEU A 143 -5.16 16.78 -8.18
C LEU A 143 -5.20 16.73 -6.65
N LEU A 144 -6.02 15.83 -6.07
CA LEU A 144 -6.05 15.62 -4.63
C LEU A 144 -4.72 15.08 -4.11
N SER A 145 -4.12 14.11 -4.79
CA SER A 145 -2.82 13.54 -4.39
C SER A 145 -1.70 14.58 -4.43
N LEU A 146 -1.65 15.41 -5.49
CA LEU A 146 -0.68 16.49 -5.63
C LEU A 146 -0.87 17.55 -4.52
N HIS A 147 -2.12 17.96 -4.26
CA HIS A 147 -2.45 18.90 -3.19
C HIS A 147 -2.03 18.35 -1.82
N SER A 148 -2.38 17.11 -1.53
CA SER A 148 -2.04 16.44 -0.27
C SER A 148 -0.53 16.30 -0.08
N LEU A 149 0.21 15.92 -1.14
CA LEU A 149 1.66 15.83 -1.08
C LEU A 149 2.29 17.20 -0.76
N ALA A 150 1.85 18.26 -1.45
CA ALA A 150 2.33 19.62 -1.21
C ALA A 150 2.09 20.06 0.25
N VAL A 151 0.90 19.78 0.79
CA VAL A 151 0.54 20.09 2.18
C VAL A 151 1.41 19.29 3.16
N ASN A 152 1.55 17.99 2.97
CA ASN A 152 2.24 17.09 3.90
C ASN A 152 3.76 17.27 3.88
N THR A 153 4.33 17.75 2.78
CA THR A 153 5.76 18.11 2.70
C THR A 153 6.02 19.59 3.01
N ALA A 154 4.96 20.38 3.26
CA ALA A 154 5.02 21.84 3.37
C ALA A 154 5.78 22.50 2.19
N THR A 155 5.61 21.91 1.00
CA THR A 155 6.24 22.39 -0.23
C THR A 155 5.19 23.11 -1.08
N ASP A 156 5.64 24.14 -1.81
CA ASP A 156 4.76 24.81 -2.78
C ASP A 156 4.28 23.80 -3.84
N TRP A 157 2.98 23.72 -4.05
CA TRP A 157 2.39 22.78 -5.02
C TRP A 157 2.89 23.02 -6.46
N HIS A 158 3.29 24.25 -6.82
CA HIS A 158 3.92 24.54 -8.11
C HIS A 158 5.25 23.78 -8.27
N ARG A 159 6.03 23.70 -7.19
CA ARG A 159 7.28 22.95 -7.19
C ARG A 159 7.02 21.43 -7.30
N VAL A 160 6.00 20.93 -6.59
CA VAL A 160 5.60 19.51 -6.73
C VAL A 160 5.14 19.24 -8.16
N LEU A 161 4.34 20.15 -8.75
CA LEU A 161 3.87 20.03 -10.13
C LEU A 161 5.05 19.97 -11.11
N SER A 162 6.00 20.92 -11.04
CA SER A 162 7.12 21.01 -11.97
C SER A 162 8.12 19.85 -11.81
N THR A 163 8.30 19.32 -10.59
CA THR A 163 9.26 18.24 -10.32
C THR A 163 8.68 16.88 -10.67
N ASP A 164 7.46 16.59 -10.19
CA ASP A 164 6.88 15.24 -10.25
C ASP A 164 5.92 15.05 -11.44
N TYR A 165 5.34 16.16 -11.94
CA TYR A 165 4.33 16.14 -13.00
C TYR A 165 4.55 17.22 -14.08
N PRO A 166 5.74 17.31 -14.69
CA PRO A 166 6.08 18.40 -15.62
C PRO A 166 5.14 18.48 -16.84
N THR A 167 4.51 17.37 -17.21
CA THR A 167 3.52 17.34 -18.31
C THR A 167 2.23 18.10 -17.98
N LEU A 168 1.98 18.42 -16.71
CA LEU A 168 0.80 19.12 -16.24
C LEU A 168 1.01 20.64 -16.07
N GLU A 169 2.24 21.15 -16.21
CA GLU A 169 2.56 22.58 -16.09
C GLU A 169 1.71 23.45 -17.02
N GLN A 170 1.36 22.95 -18.20
CA GLN A 170 0.47 23.62 -19.14
C GLN A 170 -0.93 23.93 -18.57
N HIS A 171 -1.30 23.32 -17.46
CA HIS A 171 -2.61 23.47 -16.79
C HIS A 171 -2.51 24.26 -15.47
N GLU A 172 -1.35 24.77 -15.12
CA GLU A 172 -1.05 25.42 -13.84
C GLU A 172 -2.08 26.47 -13.46
N ASP A 173 -2.41 27.42 -14.36
CA ASP A 173 -3.40 28.49 -14.12
C ASP A 173 -4.79 27.96 -13.74
N ILE A 174 -5.19 26.82 -14.29
CA ILE A 174 -6.50 26.22 -14.02
C ILE A 174 -6.44 25.46 -12.70
N ILE A 175 -5.34 24.75 -12.43
CA ILE A 175 -5.11 24.03 -11.19
C ILE A 175 -5.09 25.00 -10.00
N GLU A 176 -4.44 26.16 -10.14
CA GLU A 176 -4.43 27.21 -9.11
C GLU A 176 -5.85 27.68 -8.77
N LYS A 177 -6.67 27.94 -9.80
CA LYS A 177 -8.08 28.34 -9.59
C LYS A 177 -8.86 27.24 -8.88
N ILE A 178 -8.63 25.98 -9.24
CA ILE A 178 -9.29 24.83 -8.62
C ILE A 178 -8.90 24.73 -7.15
N TYR A 179 -7.61 24.81 -6.80
CA TYR A 179 -7.15 24.71 -5.40
C TYR A 179 -7.61 25.89 -4.54
N THR A 180 -7.58 27.10 -5.10
CA THR A 180 -8.12 28.29 -4.44
C THR A 180 -9.61 28.11 -4.12
N GLU A 181 -10.40 27.68 -5.09
CA GLU A 181 -11.84 27.45 -4.89
C GLU A 181 -12.11 26.22 -4.00
N TYR A 182 -11.29 25.17 -4.07
CA TYR A 182 -11.39 23.99 -3.20
C TYR A 182 -11.27 24.39 -1.73
N THR A 183 -10.26 25.17 -1.39
CA THR A 183 -10.05 25.68 -0.04
C THR A 183 -11.17 26.62 0.40
N ALA A 184 -11.59 27.55 -0.48
CA ALA A 184 -12.68 28.49 -0.20
C ALA A 184 -14.01 27.77 0.04
N ARG A 185 -14.31 26.74 -0.77
CA ARG A 185 -15.55 25.94 -0.62
C ARG A 185 -15.56 25.13 0.65
N LYS A 186 -14.47 24.44 0.98
CA LYS A 186 -14.37 23.72 2.26
C LYS A 186 -14.69 24.67 3.42
N ARG A 187 -14.10 25.85 3.42
CA ARG A 187 -14.34 26.84 4.47
C ARG A 187 -15.79 27.34 4.51
N SER A 188 -16.38 27.66 3.35
CA SER A 188 -17.77 28.15 3.26
C SER A 188 -18.80 27.08 3.69
N LEU A 189 -18.51 25.82 3.44
CA LEU A 189 -19.34 24.68 3.82
C LEU A 189 -19.12 24.24 5.27
N ASN A 190 -18.20 24.87 6.00
CA ASN A 190 -17.77 24.47 7.32
C ASN A 190 -17.30 23.01 7.37
N VAL A 191 -16.43 22.64 6.44
CA VAL A 191 -15.87 21.29 6.36
C VAL A 191 -14.34 21.35 6.36
N MET A 192 -13.71 20.30 6.87
CA MET A 192 -12.26 20.07 6.83
C MET A 192 -12.02 18.68 6.25
N ASP A 193 -10.97 18.50 5.47
CA ASP A 193 -10.46 17.18 5.14
C ASP A 193 -9.34 16.76 6.12
N PHE A 194 -8.74 15.60 5.90
CA PHE A 194 -7.68 15.10 6.78
C PHE A 194 -6.46 16.01 6.79
N ASP A 195 -6.06 16.58 5.65
CA ASP A 195 -4.94 17.52 5.58
C ASP A 195 -5.25 18.82 6.31
N ASP A 196 -6.50 19.31 6.21
CA ASP A 196 -6.96 20.49 6.94
C ASP A 196 -6.89 20.31 8.47
N LEU A 197 -7.11 19.10 8.99
CA LEU A 197 -7.00 18.88 10.44
C LEU A 197 -5.58 19.19 10.95
N LEU A 198 -4.55 18.78 10.21
CA LEU A 198 -3.17 19.04 10.61
C LEU A 198 -2.78 20.49 10.36
N THR A 199 -3.09 21.04 9.19
CA THR A 199 -2.72 22.42 8.84
C THR A 199 -3.47 23.45 9.67
N ASN A 200 -4.75 23.25 9.97
CA ASN A 200 -5.50 24.14 10.86
C ASN A 200 -5.04 24.01 12.33
N LEU A 201 -4.66 22.82 12.82
CA LEU A 201 -4.04 22.73 14.15
C LEU A 201 -2.71 23.47 14.19
N LEU A 202 -1.86 23.28 13.19
CA LEU A 202 -0.60 23.99 13.07
C LEU A 202 -0.83 25.50 13.08
N ARG A 203 -1.72 26.00 12.22
CA ARG A 203 -2.09 27.41 12.16
C ARG A 203 -2.64 27.93 13.48
N LEU A 204 -3.49 27.15 14.18
CA LEU A 204 -4.01 27.50 15.50
C LEU A 204 -2.86 27.72 16.51
N LEU A 205 -1.87 26.84 16.50
CA LEU A 205 -0.71 26.91 17.40
C LEU A 205 0.25 28.08 17.03
N GLU A 206 0.36 28.42 15.77
CA GLU A 206 1.23 29.52 15.31
C GLU A 206 0.59 30.89 15.52
N GLU A 207 -0.68 31.07 15.13
CA GLU A 207 -1.39 32.36 15.16
C GLU A 207 -1.93 32.73 16.56
N HIS A 208 -2.17 31.73 17.44
CA HIS A 208 -2.83 31.97 18.74
C HIS A 208 -1.92 31.55 19.91
N ALA A 209 -1.04 32.50 20.34
CA ALA A 209 -0.08 32.27 21.41
C ALA A 209 -0.73 31.92 22.76
N ASP A 210 -1.93 32.45 23.03
CA ASP A 210 -2.74 32.13 24.22
C ASP A 210 -3.13 30.66 24.27
N ILE A 211 -3.63 30.11 23.15
CA ILE A 211 -4.03 28.71 23.04
C ILE A 211 -2.77 27.82 23.09
N ARG A 212 -1.72 28.21 22.38
CA ARG A 212 -0.45 27.47 22.44
C ARG A 212 0.09 27.36 23.86
N ALA A 213 0.10 28.45 24.62
CA ALA A 213 0.57 28.46 26.00
C ALA A 213 -0.30 27.56 26.92
N ASP A 214 -1.64 27.59 26.76
CA ASP A 214 -2.55 26.71 27.49
C ASP A 214 -2.30 25.22 27.18
N LEU A 215 -2.10 24.87 25.92
CA LEU A 215 -1.81 23.51 25.51
C LEU A 215 -0.41 23.05 25.96
N GLN A 216 0.59 23.93 25.98
CA GLN A 216 1.93 23.65 26.52
C GLN A 216 1.89 23.43 28.03
N ASP A 217 1.07 24.19 28.78
CA ASP A 217 0.87 23.95 30.21
C ASP A 217 0.10 22.64 30.45
N ARG A 218 -0.85 22.33 29.59
CA ARG A 218 -1.62 21.10 29.67
C ARG A 218 -0.77 19.88 29.35
N PHE A 219 -0.03 19.87 28.24
CA PHE A 219 0.75 18.73 27.76
C PHE A 219 2.20 18.84 28.19
N ARG A 220 2.45 18.61 29.48
CA ARG A 220 3.81 18.67 30.05
C ARG A 220 4.71 17.52 29.56
N HIS A 221 4.12 16.42 29.12
CA HIS A 221 4.84 15.28 28.57
C HIS A 221 4.23 14.91 27.21
N VAL A 222 4.97 15.17 26.14
CA VAL A 222 4.64 14.80 24.77
C VAL A 222 5.45 13.56 24.41
N LEU A 223 4.79 12.48 24.07
CA LEU A 223 5.37 11.19 23.70
C LEU A 223 4.94 10.88 22.28
N VAL A 224 5.89 10.58 21.39
CA VAL A 224 5.61 10.33 19.97
C VAL A 224 6.17 8.99 19.58
N ASP A 225 5.32 8.09 19.08
CA ASP A 225 5.70 6.80 18.50
C ASP A 225 5.91 6.92 16.99
N GLU A 226 6.76 6.06 16.43
CA GLU A 226 7.10 6.01 15.00
C GLU A 226 7.49 7.39 14.44
N TYR A 227 8.34 8.12 15.16
CA TYR A 227 8.69 9.50 14.84
C TYR A 227 9.31 9.67 13.43
N GLN A 228 9.97 8.64 12.89
CA GLN A 228 10.51 8.62 11.54
C GLN A 228 9.45 8.68 10.42
N ASP A 229 8.18 8.44 10.75
CA ASP A 229 7.07 8.50 9.79
C ASP A 229 6.31 9.83 9.85
N THR A 230 6.77 10.80 10.66
CA THR A 230 6.13 12.11 10.74
C THR A 230 6.34 12.92 9.47
N ASN A 231 5.29 13.64 9.05
CA ASN A 231 5.39 14.65 8.00
C ASN A 231 5.71 16.02 8.58
N THR A 232 6.02 17.01 7.74
CA THR A 232 6.43 18.34 8.18
C THR A 232 5.41 19.05 9.09
N PRO A 233 4.08 19.08 8.78
CA PRO A 233 3.09 19.62 9.70
C PRO A 233 3.06 18.92 11.06
N GLN A 234 3.19 17.59 11.10
CA GLN A 234 3.19 16.82 12.36
C GLN A 234 4.41 17.13 13.21
N ASP A 235 5.60 17.15 12.61
CA ASP A 235 6.82 17.51 13.33
C ASP A 235 6.71 18.94 13.89
N ARG A 236 6.23 19.90 13.11
CA ARG A 236 6.04 21.28 13.56
C ARG A 236 5.04 21.41 14.70
N ILE A 237 3.94 20.63 14.67
CA ILE A 237 2.99 20.55 15.78
C ILE A 237 3.67 20.05 17.06
N VAL A 238 4.50 19.00 16.95
CA VAL A 238 5.27 18.46 18.08
C VAL A 238 6.20 19.53 18.65
N GLN A 239 6.96 20.22 17.79
CA GLN A 239 7.88 21.31 18.21
C GLN A 239 7.13 22.41 18.98
N LEU A 240 5.98 22.85 18.48
CA LEU A 240 5.18 23.89 19.11
C LEU A 240 4.59 23.46 20.45
N LEU A 241 4.11 22.22 20.56
CA LEU A 241 3.55 21.70 21.81
C LEU A 241 4.62 21.42 22.86
N ALA A 242 5.79 20.91 22.45
CA ALA A 242 6.91 20.59 23.34
C ALA A 242 7.82 21.79 23.63
N GLY A 243 7.60 22.95 23.02
CA GLY A 243 8.43 24.15 23.17
C GLY A 243 8.18 24.99 24.43
N GLY A 244 7.23 24.59 25.29
CA GLY A 244 6.93 25.32 26.52
C GLY A 244 7.95 25.11 27.63
N THR A 245 8.09 26.10 28.53
CA THR A 245 8.94 25.98 29.72
C THR A 245 8.49 24.82 30.60
N GLY A 246 9.39 23.85 30.83
CA GLY A 246 9.09 22.65 31.63
C GLY A 246 8.28 21.57 30.88
N SER A 247 8.12 21.70 29.56
CA SER A 247 7.61 20.62 28.72
C SER A 247 8.70 19.59 28.44
N ASN A 248 8.28 18.33 28.32
CA ASN A 248 9.18 17.20 28.03
C ASN A 248 8.72 16.51 26.76
N LEU A 249 9.65 16.22 25.87
CA LEU A 249 9.44 15.47 24.65
C LEU A 249 10.19 14.14 24.70
N MET A 250 9.50 13.05 24.41
CA MET A 250 10.14 11.78 24.09
C MET A 250 9.67 11.30 22.71
N ALA A 251 10.55 11.36 21.73
CA ALA A 251 10.33 10.78 20.41
C ALA A 251 10.95 9.36 20.37
N VAL A 252 10.19 8.39 19.88
CA VAL A 252 10.65 7.01 19.70
C VAL A 252 10.50 6.64 18.24
N GLY A 253 11.53 6.06 17.65
CA GLY A 253 11.49 5.70 16.23
C GLY A 253 12.68 4.84 15.80
N ASP A 254 12.64 4.50 14.51
CA ASP A 254 13.68 3.75 13.82
C ASP A 254 13.80 4.31 12.40
N ASP A 255 14.85 5.08 12.14
CA ASP A 255 15.13 5.66 10.81
C ASP A 255 15.16 4.59 9.71
N ALA A 256 15.65 3.37 10.02
CA ALA A 256 15.67 2.24 9.10
C ALA A 256 14.27 1.69 8.76
N GLN A 257 13.22 2.15 9.43
CA GLN A 257 11.82 1.79 9.13
C GLN A 257 11.01 2.94 8.51
N SER A 258 11.65 4.04 8.07
CA SER A 258 10.99 5.13 7.35
C SER A 258 10.74 4.71 5.90
N ILE A 259 9.48 4.38 5.57
CA ILE A 259 9.05 3.83 4.27
C ILE A 259 7.76 4.49 3.73
N TYR A 260 7.43 5.70 4.20
CA TYR A 260 6.21 6.42 3.82
C TYR A 260 6.49 7.81 3.24
N SER A 261 7.64 8.02 2.55
CA SER A 261 7.95 9.30 1.90
C SER A 261 6.89 9.71 0.89
N TRP A 262 6.31 8.74 0.18
CA TRP A 262 5.22 8.95 -0.77
C TRP A 262 3.91 9.49 -0.12
N ARG A 263 3.81 9.46 1.23
CA ARG A 263 2.77 10.12 2.03
C ARG A 263 3.24 11.42 2.67
N GLY A 264 4.41 11.90 2.31
CA GLY A 264 5.02 13.10 2.87
C GLY A 264 5.77 12.89 4.18
N ALA A 265 6.01 11.64 4.62
CA ALA A 265 6.91 11.39 5.74
C ALA A 265 8.34 11.80 5.38
N ASP A 266 9.04 12.41 6.35
CA ASP A 266 10.40 12.89 6.16
C ASP A 266 11.33 12.30 7.22
N VAL A 267 12.23 11.41 6.79
CA VAL A 267 13.21 10.76 7.66
C VAL A 267 14.18 11.76 8.29
N GLU A 268 14.36 12.94 7.69
CA GLU A 268 15.24 13.98 8.22
C GLU A 268 14.80 14.46 9.62
N HIS A 269 13.52 14.37 9.97
CA HIS A 269 13.06 14.73 11.30
C HIS A 269 13.75 13.91 12.41
N ILE A 270 13.93 12.63 12.22
CA ILE A 270 14.63 11.77 13.19
C ILE A 270 16.15 11.89 13.04
N LEU A 271 16.68 11.99 11.81
CA LEU A 271 18.11 12.09 11.56
C LEU A 271 18.69 13.39 12.15
N ARG A 272 17.98 14.50 11.99
CA ARG A 272 18.39 15.83 12.46
C ARG A 272 17.78 16.24 13.79
N PHE A 273 17.28 15.30 14.58
CA PHE A 273 16.64 15.59 15.86
C PHE A 273 17.53 16.44 16.79
N ARG A 274 18.86 16.20 16.81
CA ARG A 274 19.81 17.00 17.60
C ARG A 274 20.04 18.42 17.08
N GLU A 275 19.79 18.67 15.81
CA GLU A 275 19.86 20.03 15.27
C GLU A 275 18.68 20.86 15.79
N THR A 276 17.50 20.24 15.84
CA THR A 276 16.27 20.85 16.39
C THR A 276 16.32 20.96 17.91
N TYR A 277 16.89 19.94 18.60
CA TYR A 277 16.97 19.85 20.05
C TYR A 277 18.42 19.59 20.50
N PRO A 278 19.31 20.64 20.57
CA PRO A 278 20.73 20.44 20.82
C PRO A 278 21.05 19.79 22.17
N GLN A 279 20.15 19.92 23.17
CA GLN A 279 20.33 19.37 24.52
C GLN A 279 19.67 17.99 24.68
N ALA A 280 19.13 17.41 23.60
CA ALA A 280 18.41 16.15 23.67
C ALA A 280 19.31 14.97 24.08
N ALA A 281 18.82 14.17 25.01
CA ALA A 281 19.41 12.88 25.31
C ALA A 281 19.03 11.86 24.22
N ILE A 282 20.03 11.09 23.75
CA ILE A 282 19.82 10.05 22.76
C ILE A 282 20.00 8.69 23.40
N TYR A 283 18.99 7.87 23.37
CA TYR A 283 19.00 6.48 23.82
C TYR A 283 18.97 5.55 22.62
N ARG A 284 19.79 4.51 22.63
CA ARG A 284 19.80 3.47 21.60
C ARG A 284 19.38 2.16 22.24
N ILE A 285 18.33 1.53 21.70
CA ILE A 285 17.86 0.22 22.12
C ILE A 285 18.23 -0.76 21.00
N THR A 286 19.29 -1.51 21.21
CA THR A 286 19.88 -2.41 20.21
C THR A 286 19.52 -3.87 20.42
N THR A 287 19.05 -4.24 21.61
CA THR A 287 18.65 -5.61 21.93
C THR A 287 17.36 -5.98 21.23
N ASN A 288 17.42 -6.93 20.28
CA ASN A 288 16.27 -7.45 19.53
C ASN A 288 15.72 -8.72 20.18
N TYR A 289 14.42 -8.72 20.46
CA TYR A 289 13.69 -9.84 21.08
C TYR A 289 12.88 -10.68 20.09
N ARG A 290 12.85 -10.28 18.82
CA ARG A 290 12.01 -10.88 17.77
C ARG A 290 12.74 -11.99 17.04
N SER A 291 13.87 -11.67 16.41
CA SER A 291 14.51 -12.50 15.38
C SER A 291 15.69 -13.30 15.93
N LEU A 292 15.93 -14.44 15.33
CA LEU A 292 17.13 -15.24 15.57
C LEU A 292 18.38 -14.57 14.97
N PRO A 293 19.60 -14.85 15.50
CA PRO A 293 20.84 -14.18 15.08
C PRO A 293 21.07 -14.14 13.56
N PRO A 294 20.91 -15.24 12.76
CA PRO A 294 21.20 -15.19 11.33
C PRO A 294 20.33 -14.19 10.54
N ILE A 295 19.07 -14.01 10.96
CA ILE A 295 18.17 -13.03 10.33
C ILE A 295 18.62 -11.62 10.67
N LEU A 296 19.03 -11.42 11.92
CA LEU A 296 19.43 -10.11 12.40
C LEU A 296 20.76 -9.66 11.79
N GLU A 297 21.74 -10.57 11.67
CA GLU A 297 23.02 -10.31 10.99
C GLU A 297 22.79 -9.89 9.54
N LEU A 298 21.88 -10.57 8.83
CA LEU A 298 21.50 -10.20 7.45
C LEU A 298 20.83 -8.83 7.42
N SER A 299 19.92 -8.54 8.36
CA SER A 299 19.24 -7.24 8.40
C SER A 299 20.19 -6.08 8.69
N ASN A 300 21.16 -6.26 9.59
CA ASN A 300 22.21 -5.29 9.87
C ASN A 300 23.07 -5.04 8.63
N ALA A 301 23.49 -6.11 7.93
CA ALA A 301 24.26 -5.99 6.69
C ALA A 301 23.47 -5.29 5.56
N ALA A 302 22.15 -5.55 5.47
CA ALA A 302 21.30 -4.92 4.48
C ALA A 302 21.18 -3.41 4.69
N ILE A 303 20.88 -2.97 5.92
CA ILE A 303 20.69 -1.54 6.19
C ILE A 303 22.00 -0.75 6.23
N ALA A 304 23.12 -1.39 6.49
CA ALA A 304 24.43 -0.76 6.48
C ALA A 304 24.83 -0.14 5.12
N GLN A 305 24.10 -0.48 4.05
CA GLN A 305 24.30 0.10 2.71
C GLN A 305 23.80 1.55 2.59
N ASN A 306 22.88 1.98 3.45
CA ASN A 306 22.41 3.36 3.47
C ASN A 306 23.46 4.27 4.11
N GLU A 307 23.78 5.38 3.44
CA GLU A 307 24.70 6.39 3.98
C GLU A 307 24.00 7.28 5.01
N ASN A 308 22.75 7.67 4.72
CA ASN A 308 21.93 8.51 5.60
C ASN A 308 21.15 7.66 6.61
N GLN A 309 21.82 7.35 7.71
CA GLN A 309 21.22 6.57 8.80
C GLN A 309 21.85 6.88 10.17
N ILE A 310 21.14 6.54 11.23
CA ILE A 310 21.70 6.53 12.56
C ILE A 310 22.36 5.17 12.81
N PRO A 311 23.70 5.09 12.94
CA PRO A 311 24.37 3.81 13.09
C PRO A 311 23.87 3.03 14.31
N LYS A 312 23.45 1.79 14.05
CA LYS A 312 23.00 0.84 15.09
C LYS A 312 23.30 -0.58 14.63
N ASP A 313 23.72 -1.41 15.55
CA ASP A 313 23.94 -2.84 15.33
C ASP A 313 23.03 -3.61 16.28
N LEU A 314 22.02 -4.26 15.73
CA LEU A 314 21.04 -4.98 16.51
C LEU A 314 21.58 -6.33 16.95
N GLN A 315 21.41 -6.63 18.23
CA GLN A 315 21.86 -7.88 18.85
C GLN A 315 20.68 -8.73 19.28
N ALA A 316 20.70 -10.02 18.93
CA ALA A 316 19.62 -10.92 19.30
C ALA A 316 19.65 -11.26 20.79
N ALA A 317 18.53 -11.07 21.47
CA ALA A 317 18.31 -11.64 22.80
C ALA A 317 17.96 -13.15 22.73
N ARG A 318 17.43 -13.59 21.60
CA ARG A 318 17.07 -14.98 21.35
C ARG A 318 18.33 -15.77 20.93
N SER A 319 18.47 -16.95 21.48
CA SER A 319 19.46 -17.95 21.04
C SER A 319 18.72 -19.13 20.39
N GLY A 320 19.32 -19.81 19.42
CA GLY A 320 18.68 -20.94 18.76
C GLY A 320 19.32 -21.29 17.42
N SER A 321 18.52 -21.84 16.53
CA SER A 321 18.88 -22.44 15.26
C SER A 321 19.97 -21.69 14.47
N SER A 322 20.88 -22.47 13.87
CA SER A 322 21.85 -22.01 12.88
C SER A 322 21.26 -21.91 11.45
N PHE A 323 19.93 -21.92 11.31
CA PHE A 323 19.27 -21.81 10.01
C PHE A 323 19.53 -20.43 9.42
N LYS A 324 20.36 -20.39 8.38
CA LYS A 324 20.66 -19.16 7.66
C LYS A 324 19.50 -18.79 6.73
N PRO A 325 19.27 -17.51 6.47
CA PRO A 325 18.37 -17.07 5.41
C PRO A 325 18.69 -17.75 4.08
N VAL A 326 17.65 -18.28 3.43
CA VAL A 326 17.79 -19.08 2.21
C VAL A 326 17.50 -18.22 1.00
N VAL A 327 18.35 -18.28 -0.02
CA VAL A 327 18.13 -17.62 -1.31
C VAL A 327 17.82 -18.66 -2.38
N ILE A 328 16.72 -18.46 -3.11
CA ILE A 328 16.23 -19.39 -4.12
C ILE A 328 16.14 -18.69 -5.49
N PRO A 329 17.08 -18.96 -6.40
CA PRO A 329 16.97 -18.54 -7.78
C PRO A 329 16.02 -19.47 -8.54
N ALA A 330 14.84 -19.00 -8.90
CA ALA A 330 13.86 -19.74 -9.69
C ALA A 330 14.08 -19.48 -11.20
N PRO A 331 13.82 -20.45 -12.08
CA PRO A 331 13.85 -20.20 -13.54
C PRO A 331 12.89 -19.09 -13.98
N ASP A 332 11.66 -19.10 -13.51
CA ASP A 332 10.59 -18.15 -13.81
C ASP A 332 9.64 -17.94 -12.62
N ASN A 333 8.70 -17.01 -12.77
CA ASN A 333 7.75 -16.61 -11.73
C ASN A 333 6.89 -17.77 -11.21
N ARG A 334 6.42 -18.65 -12.11
CA ARG A 334 5.58 -19.78 -11.70
C ARG A 334 6.37 -20.84 -10.96
N THR A 335 7.59 -21.10 -11.39
CA THR A 335 8.48 -22.02 -10.69
C THR A 335 8.80 -21.48 -9.30
N GLU A 336 9.00 -20.16 -9.17
CA GLU A 336 9.14 -19.48 -7.88
C GLU A 336 7.90 -19.72 -7.01
N ALA A 337 6.71 -19.41 -7.53
CA ALA A 337 5.45 -19.56 -6.81
C ALA A 337 5.16 -21.01 -6.41
N ALA A 338 5.40 -21.96 -7.33
CA ALA A 338 5.22 -23.38 -7.07
C ALA A 338 6.20 -23.89 -5.99
N TRP A 339 7.44 -23.37 -5.98
CA TRP A 339 8.40 -23.68 -4.92
C TRP A 339 7.92 -23.12 -3.56
N VAL A 340 7.46 -21.86 -3.54
CA VAL A 340 6.93 -21.22 -2.32
C VAL A 340 5.76 -22.00 -1.76
N ALA A 341 4.77 -22.35 -2.61
CA ALA A 341 3.59 -23.10 -2.18
C ALA A 341 3.97 -24.49 -1.62
N ARG A 342 4.86 -25.21 -2.31
CA ARG A 342 5.36 -26.51 -1.85
C ARG A 342 6.08 -26.41 -0.50
N ARG A 343 6.93 -25.38 -0.33
CA ARG A 343 7.65 -25.17 0.92
C ARG A 343 6.71 -24.83 2.07
N ILE A 344 5.66 -24.05 1.82
CA ILE A 344 4.61 -23.74 2.79
C ILE A 344 3.88 -25.03 3.19
N ASP A 345 3.51 -25.88 2.23
CA ASP A 345 2.87 -27.18 2.49
C ASP A 345 3.73 -28.09 3.37
N ASP A 346 5.03 -28.21 3.06
CA ASP A 346 6.00 -28.96 3.88
C ASP A 346 6.09 -28.42 5.32
N LEU A 347 6.09 -27.11 5.48
CA LEU A 347 6.16 -26.46 6.80
C LEU A 347 4.87 -26.69 7.59
N MET A 348 3.71 -26.54 6.97
CA MET A 348 2.42 -26.83 7.60
C MET A 348 2.29 -28.33 7.92
N GLY A 349 2.73 -29.20 7.02
CA GLY A 349 2.80 -30.64 7.24
C GLY A 349 3.74 -31.05 8.40
N SER A 350 4.74 -30.23 8.73
CA SER A 350 5.60 -30.39 9.90
C SER A 350 5.02 -29.83 11.20
N GLY A 351 3.80 -29.29 11.16
CA GLY A 351 3.05 -28.78 12.31
C GLY A 351 3.23 -27.28 12.58
N ILE A 352 3.73 -26.50 11.62
CA ILE A 352 3.79 -25.04 11.73
C ILE A 352 2.44 -24.47 11.29
N PRO A 353 1.76 -23.69 12.12
CA PRO A 353 0.50 -23.05 11.73
C PRO A 353 0.67 -22.13 10.52
N GLY A 354 -0.30 -22.09 9.61
CA GLY A 354 -0.33 -21.15 8.49
C GLY A 354 -0.32 -19.69 8.95
N SER A 355 -0.94 -19.41 10.08
CA SER A 355 -0.94 -18.08 10.73
C SER A 355 0.46 -17.59 11.14
N ASP A 356 1.43 -18.48 11.28
CA ASP A 356 2.84 -18.18 11.57
C ASP A 356 3.68 -17.92 10.29
N ILE A 357 3.06 -18.03 9.10
CA ILE A 357 3.73 -17.93 7.80
C ILE A 357 3.23 -16.71 7.03
N ALA A 358 4.15 -15.92 6.48
CA ALA A 358 3.82 -14.83 5.59
C ALA A 358 4.63 -14.86 4.29
N VAL A 359 3.99 -14.42 3.20
CA VAL A 359 4.64 -14.12 1.92
C VAL A 359 4.55 -12.62 1.68
N LEU A 360 5.70 -11.98 1.62
CA LEU A 360 5.84 -10.54 1.45
C LEU A 360 6.32 -10.19 0.04
N TYR A 361 5.75 -9.13 -0.50
CA TYR A 361 6.07 -8.67 -1.85
C TYR A 361 6.02 -7.14 -1.96
N ARG A 362 6.75 -6.59 -2.96
CA ARG A 362 6.84 -5.14 -3.18
C ARG A 362 5.55 -4.55 -3.75
N ALA A 363 4.92 -5.23 -4.69
CA ALA A 363 3.69 -4.81 -5.34
C ALA A 363 2.66 -5.93 -5.39
N HIS A 364 1.37 -5.62 -5.43
CA HIS A 364 0.28 -6.60 -5.36
C HIS A 364 0.33 -7.64 -6.49
N PHE A 365 0.71 -7.22 -7.71
CA PHE A 365 0.78 -8.13 -8.86
C PHE A 365 1.84 -9.24 -8.69
N HIS A 366 2.87 -9.04 -7.85
CA HIS A 366 3.85 -10.09 -7.54
C HIS A 366 3.24 -11.31 -6.84
N SER A 367 2.11 -11.13 -6.17
CA SER A 367 1.46 -12.22 -5.43
C SER A 367 0.59 -13.15 -6.31
N MET A 368 0.37 -12.80 -7.58
CA MET A 368 -0.59 -13.49 -8.44
C MET A 368 -0.29 -14.98 -8.60
N ASP A 369 0.93 -15.31 -8.98
CA ASP A 369 1.32 -16.72 -9.18
C ASP A 369 1.27 -17.50 -7.86
N VAL A 370 1.67 -16.87 -6.75
CA VAL A 370 1.60 -17.49 -5.41
C VAL A 370 0.16 -17.75 -5.00
N GLN A 371 -0.76 -16.81 -5.24
CA GLN A 371 -2.19 -17.02 -4.99
C GLN A 371 -2.72 -18.23 -5.78
N MET A 372 -2.35 -18.33 -7.06
CA MET A 372 -2.75 -19.47 -7.91
C MET A 372 -2.20 -20.80 -7.39
N GLU A 373 -0.93 -20.86 -7.05
CA GLU A 373 -0.30 -22.11 -6.58
C GLU A 373 -0.80 -22.51 -5.18
N LEU A 374 -1.02 -21.60 -4.26
CA LEU A 374 -1.63 -21.89 -2.95
C LEU A 374 -3.06 -22.41 -3.10
N THR A 375 -3.84 -21.83 -4.03
CA THR A 375 -5.19 -22.33 -4.34
C THR A 375 -5.16 -23.73 -4.92
N ARG A 376 -4.25 -24.04 -5.85
CA ARG A 376 -4.07 -25.38 -6.41
C ARG A 376 -3.66 -26.41 -5.36
N ALA A 377 -2.86 -25.99 -4.39
CA ALA A 377 -2.41 -26.82 -3.26
C ALA A 377 -3.46 -26.89 -2.13
N HIS A 378 -4.62 -26.23 -2.26
CA HIS A 378 -5.65 -26.12 -1.21
C HIS A 378 -5.12 -25.56 0.12
N ILE A 379 -4.10 -24.69 0.06
CA ILE A 379 -3.54 -24.01 1.24
C ILE A 379 -4.36 -22.73 1.49
N PRO A 380 -5.01 -22.59 2.65
CA PRO A 380 -5.79 -21.41 2.97
C PRO A 380 -4.89 -20.20 3.17
N PHE A 381 -5.24 -19.06 2.56
CA PHE A 381 -4.49 -17.81 2.73
C PHE A 381 -5.42 -16.60 2.82
N ARG A 382 -4.91 -15.53 3.42
CA ARG A 382 -5.56 -14.21 3.47
C ARG A 382 -4.63 -13.14 2.90
N ILE A 383 -5.23 -12.10 2.32
CA ILE A 383 -4.50 -10.91 1.86
C ILE A 383 -4.77 -9.77 2.84
N THR A 384 -3.71 -9.15 3.36
CA THR A 384 -3.82 -8.20 4.48
C THR A 384 -4.52 -6.90 4.09
N SER A 385 -4.48 -6.50 2.81
CA SER A 385 -5.25 -5.38 2.27
C SER A 385 -5.22 -5.36 0.75
N GLY A 386 -6.20 -4.71 0.17
CA GLY A 386 -6.39 -4.59 -1.26
C GLY A 386 -7.37 -5.63 -1.80
N LEU A 387 -7.96 -5.30 -2.96
CA LEU A 387 -8.68 -6.27 -3.77
C LEU A 387 -7.68 -7.35 -4.22
N ARG A 388 -8.10 -8.60 -4.21
CA ARG A 388 -7.32 -9.68 -4.84
C ARG A 388 -7.00 -9.27 -6.26
N PHE A 389 -5.86 -9.73 -6.77
CA PHE A 389 -5.40 -9.34 -8.11
C PHE A 389 -6.53 -9.48 -9.16
N PHE A 390 -7.21 -10.62 -9.19
CA PHE A 390 -8.31 -10.88 -10.12
C PHE A 390 -9.63 -10.16 -9.77
N GLU A 391 -9.73 -9.51 -8.64
CA GLU A 391 -10.88 -8.67 -8.25
C GLU A 391 -10.74 -7.22 -8.70
N GLN A 392 -9.56 -6.83 -9.12
CA GLN A 392 -9.29 -5.47 -9.61
C GLN A 392 -10.10 -5.17 -10.89
N ALA A 393 -10.64 -3.97 -10.98
CA ALA A 393 -11.59 -3.61 -12.05
C ALA A 393 -11.00 -3.80 -13.45
N HIS A 394 -9.76 -3.33 -13.71
CA HIS A 394 -9.10 -3.45 -15.02
C HIS A 394 -8.78 -4.91 -15.37
N VAL A 395 -8.47 -5.75 -14.38
CA VAL A 395 -8.28 -7.19 -14.58
C VAL A 395 -9.60 -7.87 -14.92
N LYS A 396 -10.67 -7.59 -14.15
CA LYS A 396 -12.03 -8.07 -14.43
C LYS A 396 -12.53 -7.65 -15.81
N ASP A 397 -12.14 -6.47 -16.29
CA ASP A 397 -12.50 -6.02 -17.64
C ASP A 397 -11.89 -6.93 -18.70
N VAL A 398 -10.60 -7.28 -18.60
CA VAL A 398 -9.94 -8.22 -19.52
C VAL A 398 -10.56 -9.62 -19.42
N ILE A 399 -10.75 -10.14 -18.21
CA ILE A 399 -11.33 -11.48 -17.97
C ILE A 399 -12.74 -11.57 -18.54
N ALA A 400 -13.52 -10.50 -18.53
CA ALA A 400 -14.88 -10.51 -19.12
C ALA A 400 -14.87 -10.83 -20.63
N PHE A 401 -13.89 -10.31 -21.39
CA PHE A 401 -13.75 -10.67 -22.82
C PHE A 401 -13.44 -12.15 -23.01
N LEU A 402 -12.53 -12.68 -22.21
CA LEU A 402 -12.15 -14.09 -22.28
C LEU A 402 -13.31 -15.02 -21.89
N ARG A 403 -14.08 -14.64 -20.89
CA ARG A 403 -15.29 -15.37 -20.46
C ARG A 403 -16.35 -15.38 -21.55
N LEU A 404 -16.61 -14.22 -22.18
CA LEU A 404 -17.60 -14.11 -23.24
C LEU A 404 -17.16 -14.90 -24.48
N LEU A 405 -15.86 -14.96 -24.76
CA LEU A 405 -15.30 -15.76 -25.84
C LEU A 405 -15.58 -17.26 -25.63
N CYS A 406 -15.39 -17.77 -24.40
CA CYS A 406 -15.71 -19.17 -24.07
C CYS A 406 -17.23 -19.43 -23.94
N ASN A 407 -17.97 -18.44 -23.43
CA ASN A 407 -19.41 -18.58 -23.22
C ASN A 407 -20.20 -17.35 -23.66
N PRO A 408 -20.69 -17.31 -24.92
CA PRO A 408 -21.49 -16.18 -25.42
C PRO A 408 -22.83 -15.95 -24.67
N ARG A 409 -23.21 -16.85 -23.75
CA ARG A 409 -24.35 -16.68 -22.85
C ARG A 409 -24.01 -16.04 -21.52
N ASP A 410 -22.78 -15.61 -21.32
CA ASP A 410 -22.36 -14.92 -20.08
C ASP A 410 -22.85 -13.46 -20.06
N GLU A 411 -24.04 -13.25 -19.52
CA GLU A 411 -24.67 -11.94 -19.41
C GLU A 411 -23.81 -10.96 -18.58
N ILE A 412 -23.20 -11.44 -17.51
CA ILE A 412 -22.41 -10.56 -16.61
C ILE A 412 -21.17 -10.06 -17.32
N ALA A 413 -20.44 -10.94 -18.00
CA ALA A 413 -19.29 -10.57 -18.80
C ALA A 413 -19.69 -9.61 -19.94
N PHE A 414 -20.77 -9.91 -20.66
CA PHE A 414 -21.27 -9.06 -21.72
C PHE A 414 -21.64 -7.65 -21.25
N ARG A 415 -22.40 -7.53 -20.15
CA ARG A 415 -22.79 -6.23 -19.58
C ARG A 415 -21.59 -5.42 -19.15
N ARG A 416 -20.57 -6.09 -18.61
CA ARG A 416 -19.33 -5.45 -18.22
C ARG A 416 -18.60 -4.86 -19.43
N ILE A 417 -18.48 -5.64 -20.51
CA ILE A 417 -17.84 -5.20 -21.77
C ILE A 417 -18.56 -3.98 -22.36
N VAL A 418 -19.89 -4.08 -22.58
CA VAL A 418 -20.64 -2.97 -23.20
C VAL A 418 -20.73 -1.74 -22.28
N GLY A 419 -20.57 -1.93 -20.99
CA GLY A 419 -20.45 -0.85 -20.00
C GLY A 419 -19.20 0.03 -20.20
N THR A 420 -18.16 -0.48 -20.87
CA THR A 420 -16.99 0.32 -21.25
C THR A 420 -17.26 1.28 -22.43
N PHE A 421 -18.38 1.07 -23.15
CA PHE A 421 -18.71 1.89 -24.31
C PHE A 421 -19.33 3.23 -23.90
N PRO A 422 -18.95 4.34 -24.55
CA PRO A 422 -19.50 5.65 -24.23
C PRO A 422 -21.03 5.67 -24.39
N ARG A 423 -21.72 6.26 -23.42
CA ARG A 423 -23.20 6.45 -23.42
C ARG A 423 -24.03 5.15 -23.35
N VAL A 424 -23.45 4.03 -22.98
CA VAL A 424 -24.18 2.80 -22.70
C VAL A 424 -24.46 2.74 -21.19
N GLY A 425 -25.72 2.93 -20.82
CA GLY A 425 -26.21 2.72 -19.45
C GLY A 425 -26.94 1.38 -19.34
N GLU A 426 -27.33 1.02 -18.12
CA GLU A 426 -27.93 -0.26 -17.74
C GLU A 426 -29.09 -0.70 -18.68
N ALA A 427 -30.07 0.20 -18.92
CA ALA A 427 -31.21 -0.09 -19.80
C ALA A 427 -30.78 -0.37 -21.25
N THR A 428 -29.74 0.33 -21.72
CA THR A 428 -29.20 0.10 -23.08
C THR A 428 -28.47 -1.24 -23.14
N ALA A 429 -27.66 -1.56 -22.14
CA ALA A 429 -26.96 -2.83 -22.03
C ALA A 429 -27.93 -4.01 -21.99
N THR A 430 -29.01 -3.92 -21.21
CA THR A 430 -30.07 -4.96 -21.14
C THR A 430 -30.72 -5.21 -22.51
N ARG A 431 -31.02 -4.13 -23.25
CA ARG A 431 -31.63 -4.27 -24.60
C ARG A 431 -30.64 -4.89 -25.59
N ILE A 432 -29.38 -4.48 -25.59
CA ILE A 432 -28.36 -5.04 -26.48
C ILE A 432 -28.13 -6.53 -26.14
N TRP A 433 -28.09 -6.88 -24.86
CA TRP A 433 -27.99 -8.25 -24.42
C TRP A 433 -29.10 -9.18 -24.95
N ALA A 434 -30.35 -8.76 -24.83
CA ALA A 434 -31.47 -9.55 -25.33
C ALA A 434 -31.35 -9.84 -26.84
N GLN A 435 -30.85 -8.86 -27.61
CA GLN A 435 -30.63 -9.05 -29.06
C GLN A 435 -29.43 -9.94 -29.36
N TRP A 436 -28.34 -9.79 -28.59
CA TRP A 436 -27.17 -10.64 -28.67
C TRP A 436 -27.52 -12.10 -28.42
N LEU A 437 -28.22 -12.38 -27.32
CA LEU A 437 -28.61 -13.74 -26.95
C LEU A 437 -29.51 -14.38 -28.02
N ALA A 438 -30.50 -13.64 -28.52
CA ALA A 438 -31.39 -14.15 -29.59
C ALA A 438 -30.62 -14.45 -30.89
N ALA A 439 -29.68 -13.59 -31.29
CA ALA A 439 -28.82 -13.82 -32.46
C ALA A 439 -27.94 -15.04 -32.28
N TYR A 440 -27.32 -15.19 -31.11
CA TYR A 440 -26.48 -16.36 -30.78
C TYR A 440 -27.30 -17.66 -30.80
N GLU A 441 -28.46 -17.70 -30.19
CA GLU A 441 -29.35 -18.87 -30.15
C GLU A 441 -29.78 -19.28 -31.56
N THR A 442 -30.08 -18.33 -32.44
CA THR A 442 -30.40 -18.56 -33.85
C THR A 442 -29.23 -19.20 -34.59
N TRP A 443 -28.01 -18.66 -34.39
CA TRP A 443 -26.80 -19.21 -35.00
C TRP A 443 -26.48 -20.61 -34.48
N ALA A 444 -26.55 -20.82 -33.17
CA ALA A 444 -26.27 -22.11 -32.53
C ALA A 444 -27.22 -23.21 -32.98
N ALA A 445 -28.51 -22.90 -33.16
CA ALA A 445 -29.50 -23.84 -33.70
C ALA A 445 -29.20 -24.24 -35.15
N ALA A 446 -28.65 -23.33 -35.95
CA ALA A 446 -28.25 -23.59 -37.34
C ALA A 446 -26.91 -24.33 -37.46
N ASN A 447 -26.10 -24.35 -36.44
CA ASN A 447 -24.74 -24.92 -36.42
C ASN A 447 -24.55 -25.92 -35.25
N PRO A 448 -25.30 -27.00 -35.16
CA PRO A 448 -25.25 -27.95 -34.07
C PRO A 448 -23.86 -28.61 -33.98
N GLY A 449 -23.26 -28.61 -32.77
CA GLY A 449 -21.96 -29.23 -32.51
C GLY A 449 -20.75 -28.33 -32.78
N GLN A 450 -20.94 -27.10 -33.26
CA GLN A 450 -19.86 -26.12 -33.30
C GLN A 450 -19.65 -25.50 -31.92
N VAL A 451 -18.35 -25.31 -31.55
CA VAL A 451 -18.01 -24.63 -30.31
C VAL A 451 -18.32 -23.14 -30.38
N ALA A 452 -18.67 -22.54 -29.24
CA ALA A 452 -19.02 -21.13 -29.13
C ALA A 452 -17.94 -20.19 -29.73
N LEU A 453 -16.68 -20.58 -29.58
CA LEU A 453 -15.49 -19.92 -30.16
C LEU A 453 -15.52 -19.83 -31.71
N SER A 454 -16.36 -20.58 -32.42
CA SER A 454 -16.40 -20.56 -33.90
C SER A 454 -17.51 -19.69 -34.49
N ALA A 455 -18.25 -18.93 -33.65
CA ALA A 455 -19.28 -18.01 -34.14
C ALA A 455 -18.67 -16.79 -34.80
N PRO A 456 -18.88 -16.51 -36.12
CA PRO A 456 -18.35 -15.33 -36.77
C PRO A 456 -19.10 -14.08 -36.29
N HIS A 457 -18.53 -13.39 -35.28
CA HIS A 457 -19.20 -12.31 -34.53
C HIS A 457 -19.63 -11.15 -35.42
N SER A 458 -18.81 -10.74 -36.38
CA SER A 458 -19.16 -9.65 -37.31
C SER A 458 -20.34 -9.96 -38.23
N SER A 459 -20.64 -11.24 -38.48
CA SER A 459 -21.83 -11.63 -39.28
C SER A 459 -23.04 -11.95 -38.44
N VAL A 460 -22.86 -12.58 -37.28
CA VAL A 460 -23.94 -13.03 -36.40
C VAL A 460 -24.55 -11.86 -35.62
N PHE A 461 -23.71 -10.94 -35.12
CA PHE A 461 -24.13 -9.88 -34.18
C PHE A 461 -24.13 -8.48 -34.78
N ALA A 462 -23.88 -8.33 -36.09
CA ALA A 462 -24.04 -7.06 -36.77
C ALA A 462 -25.52 -6.66 -36.95
N GLU A 463 -25.76 -5.39 -37.33
CA GLU A 463 -27.11 -4.96 -37.74
C GLU A 463 -27.56 -5.77 -38.97
N PRO A 464 -28.84 -6.22 -39.07
CA PRO A 464 -29.95 -5.82 -38.20
C PRO A 464 -30.17 -6.69 -36.96
N ALA A 465 -29.38 -7.74 -36.73
CA ALA A 465 -29.56 -8.66 -35.61
C ALA A 465 -29.41 -7.97 -34.25
N VAL A 466 -28.35 -7.15 -34.09
CA VAL A 466 -28.14 -6.32 -32.88
C VAL A 466 -28.11 -4.84 -33.26
N LYS A 467 -29.12 -4.11 -32.80
CA LYS A 467 -29.27 -2.69 -33.09
C LYS A 467 -28.65 -1.82 -31.99
N VAL A 468 -27.67 -1.02 -32.36
CA VAL A 468 -27.00 -0.08 -31.45
C VAL A 468 -27.21 1.37 -31.90
N ALA A 469 -27.16 2.31 -30.94
CA ALA A 469 -27.27 3.73 -31.27
C ALA A 469 -26.09 4.18 -32.16
N PRO A 470 -26.26 5.18 -33.05
CA PRO A 470 -25.20 5.63 -33.94
C PRO A 470 -23.88 5.97 -33.24
N ALA A 471 -23.96 6.57 -32.05
CA ALA A 471 -22.78 6.91 -31.24
C ALA A 471 -22.03 5.68 -30.66
N VAL A 472 -22.66 4.53 -30.59
CA VAL A 472 -22.10 3.27 -30.06
C VAL A 472 -21.55 2.39 -31.18
N ARG A 473 -21.99 2.59 -32.43
CA ARG A 473 -21.62 1.74 -33.59
C ARG A 473 -20.12 1.55 -33.78
N PRO A 474 -19.25 2.59 -33.70
CA PRO A 474 -17.83 2.39 -33.87
C PRO A 474 -17.24 1.43 -32.81
N HIS A 475 -17.68 1.56 -31.56
CA HIS A 475 -17.23 0.69 -30.45
C HIS A 475 -17.78 -0.73 -30.62
N TRP A 476 -19.03 -0.85 -31.04
CA TRP A 476 -19.66 -2.14 -31.33
C TRP A 476 -18.96 -2.87 -32.48
N SER A 477 -18.71 -2.19 -33.61
CA SER A 477 -18.00 -2.79 -34.74
C SER A 477 -16.56 -3.17 -34.36
N GLY A 478 -15.85 -2.33 -33.59
CA GLY A 478 -14.52 -2.65 -33.08
C GLY A 478 -14.52 -3.86 -32.16
N PHE A 479 -15.52 -3.97 -31.29
CA PHE A 479 -15.69 -5.13 -30.42
C PHE A 479 -15.92 -6.42 -31.23
N LEU A 480 -16.82 -6.41 -32.21
CA LEU A 480 -17.08 -7.59 -33.07
C LEU A 480 -15.83 -7.98 -33.86
N ALA A 481 -15.10 -7.01 -34.42
CA ALA A 481 -13.86 -7.27 -35.13
C ALA A 481 -12.77 -7.87 -34.23
N LEU A 482 -12.66 -7.38 -32.98
CA LEU A 482 -11.80 -8.01 -32.00
C LEU A 482 -12.22 -9.47 -31.77
N MET A 483 -13.48 -9.71 -31.47
CA MET A 483 -13.99 -11.07 -31.19
C MET A 483 -13.71 -12.00 -32.38
N ASP A 484 -13.88 -11.56 -33.61
CA ASP A 484 -13.51 -12.36 -34.79
C ASP A 484 -12.00 -12.63 -34.90
N SER A 485 -11.17 -11.66 -34.54
CA SER A 485 -9.71 -11.82 -34.58
C SER A 485 -9.17 -12.79 -33.51
N LEU A 486 -9.98 -13.08 -32.49
CA LEU A 486 -9.64 -14.03 -31.43
C LEU A 486 -10.04 -15.47 -31.79
N HIS A 487 -10.68 -15.68 -32.95
CA HIS A 487 -11.09 -17.02 -33.42
C HIS A 487 -9.93 -17.85 -33.96
N PRO A 488 -10.03 -19.18 -33.85
CA PRO A 488 -9.12 -20.08 -34.51
C PRO A 488 -9.25 -19.96 -36.04
N ASP A 489 -8.22 -19.42 -36.69
CA ASP A 489 -8.15 -19.38 -38.17
C ASP A 489 -7.40 -20.60 -38.70
N GLY A 490 -8.00 -21.36 -39.60
CA GLY A 490 -7.32 -22.37 -40.41
C GLY A 490 -6.58 -23.48 -39.65
N GLY A 491 -6.97 -23.77 -38.40
CA GLY A 491 -6.35 -24.80 -37.55
C GLY A 491 -5.36 -24.31 -36.54
N HIS A 492 -5.13 -22.99 -36.42
CA HIS A 492 -4.37 -22.39 -35.34
C HIS A 492 -5.33 -21.88 -34.27
N THR A 493 -5.25 -22.45 -33.06
CA THR A 493 -5.95 -21.91 -31.88
C THR A 493 -5.02 -20.90 -31.21
N PRO A 494 -5.42 -19.61 -31.10
CA PRO A 494 -4.59 -18.64 -30.44
C PRO A 494 -4.27 -19.04 -29.00
N LEU A 495 -3.04 -18.81 -28.57
CA LEU A 495 -2.64 -19.07 -27.20
C LEU A 495 -3.35 -18.10 -26.24
N PRO A 496 -3.69 -18.50 -25.02
CA PRO A 496 -4.32 -17.63 -24.04
C PRO A 496 -3.60 -16.29 -23.85
N ALA A 497 -2.27 -16.29 -23.87
CA ALA A 497 -1.46 -15.06 -23.78
C ALA A 497 -1.66 -14.12 -24.98
N GLU A 498 -1.89 -14.65 -26.19
CA GLU A 498 -2.19 -13.86 -27.38
C GLU A 498 -3.58 -13.24 -27.31
N LEU A 499 -4.57 -14.01 -26.83
CA LEU A 499 -5.92 -13.54 -26.57
C LEU A 499 -5.94 -12.37 -25.58
N VAL A 500 -5.27 -12.54 -24.44
CA VAL A 500 -5.14 -11.48 -23.42
C VAL A 500 -4.47 -10.24 -23.98
N ARG A 501 -3.36 -10.39 -24.74
CA ARG A 501 -2.65 -9.26 -25.35
C ARG A 501 -3.53 -8.47 -26.32
N SER A 502 -4.30 -9.17 -27.15
CA SER A 502 -5.24 -8.56 -28.09
C SER A 502 -6.33 -7.77 -27.38
N VAL A 503 -6.90 -8.34 -26.32
CA VAL A 503 -7.92 -7.67 -25.48
C VAL A 503 -7.35 -6.44 -24.79
N ILE A 504 -6.15 -6.54 -24.19
CA ILE A 504 -5.47 -5.40 -23.55
C ILE A 504 -5.22 -4.27 -24.56
N THR A 505 -4.73 -4.63 -25.77
CA THR A 505 -4.50 -3.66 -26.85
C THR A 505 -5.79 -2.94 -27.24
N TYR A 506 -6.88 -3.66 -27.36
CA TYR A 506 -8.20 -3.08 -27.64
C TYR A 506 -8.69 -2.16 -26.53
N LEU A 507 -8.52 -2.57 -25.27
CA LEU A 507 -8.97 -1.80 -24.10
C LEU A 507 -8.03 -0.64 -23.74
N ASN A 508 -6.83 -0.58 -24.28
CA ASN A 508 -5.84 0.47 -23.95
C ASN A 508 -6.39 1.89 -24.04
N PRO A 509 -7.13 2.31 -25.10
CA PRO A 509 -7.73 3.65 -25.14
C PRO A 509 -8.78 3.89 -24.05
N TYR A 510 -9.50 2.85 -23.64
CA TYR A 510 -10.45 2.92 -22.53
C TYR A 510 -9.70 3.05 -21.20
N PHE A 511 -8.70 2.20 -20.94
CA PHE A 511 -7.94 2.20 -19.70
C PHE A 511 -7.20 3.52 -19.47
N THR A 512 -6.54 4.06 -20.50
CA THR A 512 -5.87 5.36 -20.43
C THR A 512 -6.84 6.50 -20.09
N HIS A 513 -8.13 6.34 -20.46
CA HIS A 513 -9.16 7.31 -20.14
C HIS A 513 -9.86 7.02 -18.80
N ALA A 514 -10.00 5.76 -18.42
CA ALA A 514 -10.73 5.34 -17.22
C ALA A 514 -9.87 5.42 -15.93
N TYR A 515 -8.54 5.24 -16.04
CA TYR A 515 -7.64 5.14 -14.90
C TYR A 515 -6.49 6.14 -14.97
N ASP A 516 -6.29 6.94 -13.92
CA ASP A 516 -5.19 7.93 -13.84
C ASP A 516 -3.84 7.30 -13.59
N ASN A 517 -3.81 6.18 -12.85
CA ASN A 517 -2.63 5.37 -12.58
C ASN A 517 -2.49 4.22 -13.62
N PHE A 518 -2.72 4.53 -14.89
CA PHE A 518 -2.71 3.48 -15.93
C PHE A 518 -1.35 2.79 -16.05
N ASP A 519 -0.25 3.51 -15.86
CA ASP A 519 1.09 2.92 -15.94
C ASP A 519 1.29 1.78 -14.92
N GLU A 520 0.84 1.95 -13.67
CA GLU A 520 0.85 0.89 -12.65
C GLU A 520 -0.07 -0.28 -13.05
N ARG A 521 -1.27 0.04 -13.55
CA ARG A 521 -2.23 -0.99 -13.99
C ARG A 521 -1.80 -1.70 -15.26
N ALA A 522 -1.01 -1.05 -16.11
CA ALA A 522 -0.42 -1.68 -17.28
C ALA A 522 0.58 -2.77 -16.90
N GLU A 523 1.30 -2.60 -15.78
CA GLU A 523 2.17 -3.65 -15.24
C GLU A 523 1.37 -4.85 -14.74
N ASP A 524 0.24 -4.63 -14.04
CA ASP A 524 -0.69 -5.69 -13.65
C ASP A 524 -1.17 -6.50 -14.88
N LEU A 525 -1.61 -5.79 -15.93
CA LEU A 525 -2.08 -6.41 -17.16
C LEU A 525 -0.98 -7.15 -17.92
N ALA A 526 0.23 -6.58 -17.97
CA ALA A 526 1.40 -7.23 -18.56
C ALA A 526 1.76 -8.52 -17.81
N GLN A 527 1.57 -8.54 -16.49
CA GLN A 527 1.80 -9.73 -15.67
C GLN A 527 0.84 -10.87 -16.03
N ILE A 528 -0.46 -10.58 -16.28
CA ILE A 528 -1.40 -11.61 -16.77
C ILE A 528 -0.85 -12.25 -18.05
N THR A 529 -0.41 -11.43 -19.00
CA THR A 529 0.11 -11.91 -20.30
C THR A 529 1.37 -12.76 -20.12
N ARG A 530 2.28 -12.35 -19.22
CA ARG A 530 3.54 -13.08 -18.95
C ARG A 530 3.31 -14.43 -18.28
N ASN A 531 2.29 -14.51 -17.42
CA ASN A 531 2.01 -15.70 -16.61
C ASN A 531 1.18 -16.77 -17.34
N LEU A 532 0.49 -16.39 -18.41
CA LEU A 532 -0.18 -17.33 -19.31
C LEU A 532 0.86 -18.05 -20.18
N GLY A 533 1.24 -19.26 -19.79
CA GLY A 533 2.16 -20.10 -20.57
C GLY A 533 1.56 -20.59 -21.90
N SER A 534 2.43 -21.10 -22.78
CA SER A 534 2.06 -21.65 -24.09
C SER A 534 1.23 -22.93 -24.05
N GLU A 535 1.09 -23.54 -22.87
CA GLU A 535 0.45 -24.85 -22.67
C GLU A 535 -0.88 -24.76 -21.91
N GLU A 536 -1.30 -23.58 -21.43
CA GLU A 536 -2.54 -23.43 -20.70
C GLU A 536 -3.75 -23.30 -21.63
N ASN A 537 -4.74 -24.15 -21.38
CA ASN A 537 -6.07 -24.02 -21.99
C ASN A 537 -6.78 -22.81 -21.37
N LEU A 538 -7.44 -21.99 -22.21
CA LEU A 538 -8.19 -20.80 -21.77
C LEU A 538 -9.25 -21.14 -20.71
N GLU A 539 -9.96 -22.26 -20.87
CA GLU A 539 -11.00 -22.71 -19.92
C GLU A 539 -10.40 -23.06 -18.56
N GLU A 540 -9.23 -23.72 -18.53
CA GLU A 540 -8.50 -24.04 -17.30
C GLU A 540 -8.00 -22.78 -16.58
N PHE A 541 -7.50 -21.82 -17.36
CA PHE A 541 -7.11 -20.52 -16.80
C PHE A 541 -8.30 -19.80 -16.17
N LEU A 542 -9.44 -19.70 -16.88
CA LEU A 542 -10.66 -19.06 -16.36
C LEU A 542 -11.23 -19.79 -15.14
N ALA A 543 -11.15 -21.13 -15.12
CA ALA A 543 -11.52 -21.91 -13.95
C ALA A 543 -10.62 -21.62 -12.75
N SER A 544 -9.30 -21.52 -12.95
CA SER A 544 -8.35 -21.15 -11.90
C SER A 544 -8.63 -19.74 -11.36
N VAL A 545 -8.93 -18.77 -12.24
CA VAL A 545 -9.32 -17.41 -11.85
C VAL A 545 -10.63 -17.40 -11.04
N ALA A 546 -11.63 -18.18 -11.45
CA ALA A 546 -12.90 -18.29 -10.73
C ALA A 546 -12.70 -18.88 -9.33
N LEU A 547 -11.90 -19.95 -9.20
CA LEU A 547 -11.56 -20.54 -7.91
C LEU A 547 -10.82 -19.58 -6.99
N LEU A 548 -9.95 -18.72 -7.54
CA LEU A 548 -9.28 -17.67 -6.77
C LEU A 548 -10.25 -16.62 -6.21
N SER A 549 -11.36 -16.36 -6.89
CA SER A 549 -12.38 -15.43 -6.41
C SER A 549 -13.30 -16.02 -5.33
N GLU A 550 -13.43 -17.36 -5.26
CA GLU A 550 -14.26 -18.06 -4.28
C GLU A 550 -13.56 -18.35 -2.95
N VAL A 551 -12.22 -18.26 -2.87
CA VAL A 551 -11.51 -18.41 -1.60
C VAL A 551 -11.99 -17.32 -0.64
N ASP A 552 -12.71 -17.74 0.37
CA ASP A 552 -13.58 -16.95 1.24
C ASP A 552 -12.87 -15.73 1.85
N THR A 553 -13.42 -14.53 1.66
CA THR A 553 -13.01 -13.30 2.36
C THR A 553 -13.52 -13.28 3.80
N THR A 554 -14.37 -14.21 4.18
CA THR A 554 -14.95 -14.40 5.50
C THR A 554 -14.13 -15.39 6.36
N VAL A 555 -12.81 -15.51 6.11
CA VAL A 555 -11.95 -16.27 7.02
C VAL A 555 -12.02 -15.60 8.38
N GLU A 556 -12.56 -16.31 9.37
CA GLU A 556 -12.61 -15.82 10.74
C GLU A 556 -11.22 -15.36 11.19
N PRO A 557 -11.11 -14.33 12.05
CA PRO A 557 -9.82 -13.81 12.53
C PRO A 557 -8.88 -14.88 13.09
N ASP A 558 -9.43 -15.99 13.56
CA ASP A 558 -8.71 -17.11 14.19
C ASP A 558 -8.43 -18.29 13.22
N ALA A 559 -8.75 -18.17 11.93
CA ALA A 559 -8.46 -19.24 11.00
C ALA A 559 -6.96 -19.38 10.75
N ASP A 560 -6.49 -20.61 10.69
CA ASP A 560 -5.08 -20.96 10.42
C ASP A 560 -4.74 -20.74 8.94
N THR A 561 -4.41 -19.49 8.58
CA THR A 561 -4.20 -19.05 7.19
C THR A 561 -2.85 -18.39 6.99
N VAL A 562 -2.23 -18.69 5.84
CA VAL A 562 -1.01 -18.01 5.40
C VAL A 562 -1.32 -16.54 5.06
N THR A 563 -0.46 -15.62 5.47
CA THR A 563 -0.64 -14.19 5.19
C THR A 563 0.12 -13.79 3.93
N LEU A 564 -0.60 -13.23 2.96
CA LEU A 564 -0.04 -12.55 1.79
C LEU A 564 -0.13 -11.04 2.00
N SER A 565 1.01 -10.32 1.93
CA SER A 565 1.03 -8.88 2.24
C SER A 565 2.07 -8.12 1.42
N THR A 566 1.75 -6.88 1.08
CA THR A 566 2.82 -5.96 0.66
C THR A 566 3.71 -5.64 1.85
N ILE A 567 4.99 -5.37 1.59
CA ILE A 567 5.96 -5.05 2.65
C ILE A 567 5.52 -3.81 3.45
N HIS A 568 4.93 -2.81 2.79
CA HIS A 568 4.44 -1.59 3.46
C HIS A 568 3.39 -1.90 4.53
N GLN A 569 2.49 -2.84 4.24
CA GLN A 569 1.42 -3.21 5.18
C GLN A 569 1.86 -4.22 6.23
N ALA A 570 2.95 -4.91 5.96
CA ALA A 570 3.59 -5.79 6.93
C ALA A 570 4.34 -5.02 8.03
N LYS A 571 4.52 -3.69 7.89
CA LYS A 571 5.15 -2.87 8.94
C LYS A 571 4.34 -2.95 10.22
N GLY A 572 5.02 -3.22 11.34
CA GLY A 572 4.38 -3.45 12.64
C GLY A 572 3.98 -4.91 12.91
N LEU A 573 3.87 -5.75 11.88
CA LEU A 573 3.54 -7.17 12.01
C LEU A 573 4.81 -8.04 12.11
N GLU A 574 4.64 -9.33 12.43
CA GLU A 574 5.73 -10.30 12.54
C GLU A 574 5.21 -11.72 12.44
N TRP A 575 6.03 -12.63 11.88
CA TRP A 575 5.71 -14.05 11.69
C TRP A 575 6.94 -14.92 11.98
N LYS A 576 6.73 -16.17 12.34
CA LYS A 576 7.83 -17.10 12.54
C LYS A 576 8.61 -17.34 11.25
N ILE A 577 7.89 -17.47 10.13
CA ILE A 577 8.45 -17.77 8.83
C ILE A 577 8.00 -16.72 7.82
N VAL A 578 8.96 -16.13 7.12
CA VAL A 578 8.70 -15.12 6.10
C VAL A 578 9.35 -15.52 4.79
N PHE A 579 8.57 -15.44 3.72
CA PHE A 579 9.01 -15.50 2.34
C PHE A 579 9.00 -14.08 1.76
N ILE A 580 10.09 -13.65 1.13
CA ILE A 580 10.16 -12.41 0.35
C ILE A 580 10.38 -12.82 -1.10
N ILE A 581 9.42 -12.54 -1.94
CA ILE A 581 9.39 -13.00 -3.34
C ILE A 581 9.69 -11.87 -4.32
N PHE A 582 10.02 -12.22 -5.57
CA PHE A 582 10.28 -11.28 -6.65
C PHE A 582 11.46 -10.33 -6.39
N LEU A 583 12.52 -10.82 -5.75
CA LEU A 583 13.74 -10.06 -5.48
C LEU A 583 14.61 -9.94 -6.75
N GLY A 584 14.05 -9.42 -7.84
CA GLY A 584 14.73 -9.12 -9.10
C GLY A 584 14.99 -7.63 -9.25
N GLU A 585 16.09 -7.27 -9.91
CA GLU A 585 16.43 -5.88 -10.23
C GLU A 585 15.38 -5.29 -11.18
N GLY A 586 14.83 -4.11 -10.84
CA GLY A 586 13.71 -3.51 -11.55
C GLY A 586 12.33 -3.94 -11.05
N GLN A 587 12.28 -4.96 -10.15
CA GLN A 587 11.07 -5.38 -9.44
C GLN A 587 11.15 -4.93 -7.97
N PHE A 588 12.28 -5.21 -7.34
CA PHE A 588 12.62 -4.73 -6.00
C PHE A 588 14.15 -4.59 -5.89
N PRO A 589 14.69 -3.35 -5.98
CA PRO A 589 14.00 -2.05 -6.06
C PRO A 589 13.21 -1.87 -7.36
N HIS A 590 12.17 -1.01 -7.29
CA HIS A 590 11.30 -0.75 -8.43
C HIS A 590 12.05 -0.02 -9.55
N ARG A 591 11.76 -0.36 -10.83
CA ARG A 591 12.45 0.18 -12.00
C ARG A 591 12.47 1.71 -12.06
N ARG A 592 11.35 2.37 -11.73
CA ARG A 592 11.25 3.84 -11.68
C ARG A 592 12.29 4.44 -10.73
N VAL A 593 12.50 3.82 -9.56
CA VAL A 593 13.47 4.27 -8.56
C VAL A 593 14.91 4.12 -9.06
N ILE A 594 15.19 3.07 -9.83
CA ILE A 594 16.50 2.88 -10.46
C ILE A 594 16.73 3.95 -11.54
N GLU A 595 15.72 4.21 -12.35
CA GLU A 595 15.79 5.17 -13.48
C GLU A 595 15.83 6.64 -13.00
N SER A 596 15.25 6.95 -11.84
CA SER A 596 15.34 8.31 -11.27
C SER A 596 16.77 8.68 -10.85
N GLY A 597 17.62 7.70 -10.54
CA GLY A 597 18.98 7.93 -10.04
C GLY A 597 19.05 8.59 -8.66
N SER A 598 17.91 8.71 -7.96
CA SER A 598 17.84 9.33 -6.65
C SER A 598 18.39 8.40 -5.57
N THR A 599 19.47 8.82 -4.89
CA THR A 599 20.04 8.09 -3.75
C THR A 599 19.00 7.93 -2.64
N ALA A 600 18.22 8.98 -2.35
CA ALA A 600 17.21 8.95 -1.30
C ALA A 600 16.12 7.90 -1.56
N GLU A 601 15.66 7.75 -2.83
CA GLU A 601 14.67 6.74 -3.19
C GLU A 601 15.26 5.32 -3.11
N ILE A 602 16.52 5.13 -3.50
CA ILE A 602 17.21 3.83 -3.35
C ILE A 602 17.37 3.49 -1.86
N GLU A 603 17.72 4.46 -1.03
CA GLU A 603 17.82 4.27 0.43
C GLU A 603 16.46 3.91 1.05
N GLU A 604 15.35 4.47 0.54
CA GLU A 604 14.00 4.09 0.98
C GLU A 604 13.66 2.64 0.58
N GLU A 605 13.96 2.22 -0.65
CA GLU A 605 13.80 0.82 -1.06
C GLU A 605 14.70 -0.12 -0.23
N THR A 606 15.90 0.32 0.19
CA THR A 606 16.76 -0.44 1.11
C THR A 606 16.10 -0.56 2.50
N ARG A 607 15.50 0.52 3.02
CA ARG A 607 14.71 0.48 4.25
C ARG A 607 13.50 -0.45 4.13
N LEU A 608 12.86 -0.45 2.96
CA LEU A 608 11.75 -1.35 2.70
C LEU A 608 12.20 -2.83 2.73
N PHE A 609 13.37 -3.15 2.15
CA PHE A 609 13.95 -4.48 2.24
C PHE A 609 14.30 -4.84 3.69
N TYR A 610 14.91 -3.93 4.45
CA TYR A 610 15.16 -4.11 5.88
C TYR A 610 13.87 -4.37 6.67
N VAL A 611 12.80 -3.61 6.39
CA VAL A 611 11.48 -3.87 7.01
C VAL A 611 11.01 -5.29 6.70
N ALA A 612 11.08 -5.73 5.45
CA ALA A 612 10.66 -7.07 5.06
C ALA A 612 11.42 -8.18 5.80
N VAL A 613 12.75 -8.09 5.84
CA VAL A 613 13.64 -9.05 6.53
C VAL A 613 13.32 -9.11 8.02
N THR A 614 13.14 -7.94 8.66
CA THR A 614 12.89 -7.85 10.12
C THR A 614 11.46 -8.26 10.52
N ARG A 615 10.62 -8.73 9.58
CA ARG A 615 9.32 -9.36 9.92
C ARG A 615 9.48 -10.81 10.34
N ALA A 616 10.60 -11.47 9.97
CA ALA A 616 10.88 -12.85 10.29
C ALA A 616 11.40 -13.03 11.73
N GLN A 617 10.88 -14.04 12.41
CA GLN A 617 11.34 -14.44 13.74
C GLN A 617 12.35 -15.58 13.66
N ASP A 618 12.03 -16.67 12.94
CA ASP A 618 12.76 -17.95 12.99
C ASP A 618 13.38 -18.34 11.65
N GLN A 619 12.66 -18.15 10.53
CA GLN A 619 13.13 -18.52 9.20
C GLN A 619 12.82 -17.45 8.16
N LEU A 620 13.75 -17.24 7.25
CA LEU A 620 13.63 -16.29 6.15
C LEU A 620 14.00 -16.95 4.83
N TYR A 621 13.10 -16.84 3.85
CA TYR A 621 13.29 -17.30 2.49
C TYR A 621 13.23 -16.11 1.54
N LEU A 622 14.22 -15.98 0.66
CA LEU A 622 14.39 -14.90 -0.31
C LEU A 622 14.38 -15.54 -1.70
N SER A 623 13.47 -15.15 -2.57
CA SER A 623 13.41 -15.76 -3.90
C SER A 623 13.33 -14.73 -5.01
N PHE A 624 13.82 -15.10 -6.19
CA PHE A 624 13.73 -14.28 -7.37
C PHE A 624 13.63 -15.13 -8.63
N PRO A 625 12.81 -14.72 -9.63
CA PRO A 625 12.76 -15.34 -10.93
C PRO A 625 13.93 -14.83 -11.79
N ARG A 626 14.64 -15.73 -12.48
CA ARG A 626 15.71 -15.36 -13.45
C ARG A 626 15.15 -14.79 -14.75
N TYR A 627 13.95 -15.21 -15.11
CA TYR A 627 13.22 -14.69 -16.25
C TYR A 627 11.82 -14.26 -15.81
N ASN A 628 11.45 -13.05 -16.21
CA ASN A 628 10.11 -12.54 -16.00
C ASN A 628 9.26 -12.87 -17.22
N GLY A 629 8.36 -13.85 -17.12
CA GLY A 629 7.53 -14.40 -18.20
C GLY A 629 8.03 -15.74 -18.74
N ARG A 630 7.20 -16.40 -19.54
CA ARG A 630 7.39 -17.79 -20.03
C ARG A 630 7.56 -17.92 -21.53
N SER A 631 7.32 -16.86 -22.27
CA SER A 631 7.28 -16.88 -23.74
C SER A 631 8.59 -16.41 -24.35
N TYR A 632 8.67 -16.41 -25.69
CA TYR A 632 9.76 -15.80 -26.46
C TYR A 632 10.08 -14.35 -26.04
N ASP A 633 9.17 -13.70 -25.32
CA ASP A 633 9.32 -12.36 -24.75
C ASP A 633 9.82 -12.36 -23.28
N ALA A 634 10.21 -13.52 -22.73
CA ALA A 634 10.73 -13.61 -21.37
C ALA A 634 11.99 -12.75 -21.23
N GLN A 635 11.93 -11.73 -20.40
CA GLN A 635 13.05 -10.84 -20.14
C GLN A 635 13.91 -11.41 -19.01
N TYR A 636 15.21 -11.43 -19.20
CA TYR A 636 16.14 -11.76 -18.14
C TYR A 636 16.03 -10.73 -17.01
N SER A 637 15.81 -11.22 -15.80
CA SER A 637 15.73 -10.42 -14.57
C SER A 637 16.94 -10.78 -13.71
N PRO A 638 17.96 -9.93 -13.61
CA PRO A 638 19.07 -10.17 -12.70
C PRO A 638 18.57 -10.15 -11.25
N PRO A 639 19.27 -10.83 -10.32
CA PRO A 639 18.94 -10.74 -8.91
C PRO A 639 19.01 -9.29 -8.43
N SER A 640 18.13 -8.96 -7.50
CA SER A 640 18.11 -7.64 -6.85
C SER A 640 19.49 -7.27 -6.29
N ARG A 641 19.84 -5.98 -6.42
CA ARG A 641 21.04 -5.43 -5.76
C ARG A 641 21.05 -5.73 -4.26
N PHE A 642 19.90 -5.80 -3.61
CA PHE A 642 19.79 -6.14 -2.20
C PHE A 642 20.32 -7.56 -1.90
N LEU A 643 20.22 -8.49 -2.84
CA LEU A 643 20.79 -9.84 -2.68
C LEU A 643 22.27 -9.88 -3.05
N THR A 644 22.67 -9.14 -4.09
CA THR A 644 24.05 -9.20 -4.61
C THR A 644 25.06 -8.49 -3.73
N THR A 645 24.61 -7.54 -2.90
CA THR A 645 25.46 -6.79 -1.96
C THR A 645 25.58 -7.45 -0.59
N LEU A 646 24.76 -8.48 -0.30
CA LEU A 646 24.86 -9.22 0.97
C LEU A 646 26.13 -10.07 1.04
N PRO A 647 26.78 -10.15 2.20
CA PRO A 647 27.86 -11.12 2.46
C PRO A 647 27.39 -12.56 2.23
N GLN A 648 28.12 -13.32 1.43
CA GLN A 648 27.74 -14.68 1.05
C GLN A 648 27.66 -15.64 2.25
N GLU A 649 28.41 -15.39 3.29
CA GLU A 649 28.40 -16.16 4.52
C GLU A 649 27.11 -16.03 5.31
N LEU A 650 26.29 -14.99 5.09
CA LEU A 650 25.03 -14.78 5.79
C LEU A 650 23.85 -15.51 5.16
N ILE A 651 24.02 -16.04 3.97
CA ILE A 651 22.95 -16.67 3.20
C ILE A 651 23.31 -18.10 2.82
N GLN A 652 22.29 -18.90 2.54
CA GLN A 652 22.41 -20.24 2.00
C GLN A 652 21.69 -20.30 0.64
N LEU A 653 22.40 -20.68 -0.42
CA LEU A 653 21.78 -20.88 -1.73
C LEU A 653 21.14 -22.28 -1.78
N TRP A 654 19.87 -22.33 -2.15
CA TRP A 654 19.19 -23.58 -2.46
C TRP A 654 18.96 -23.64 -3.98
N SER A 655 19.21 -24.80 -4.56
CA SER A 655 18.79 -25.11 -5.93
C SER A 655 17.35 -25.63 -5.93
N ASN A 656 16.58 -25.21 -6.92
CA ASN A 656 15.24 -25.76 -7.17
C ASN A 656 15.30 -27.25 -7.52
#